data_d1027e06bc31572af179f29d6f16fd2c
#
_entry.id   d1027e06bc31572af179f29d6f16fd2c
#
_cell.length_a   1.000
_cell.length_b   1.000
_cell.length_c   1.000
_cell.angle_alpha   90.00
_cell.angle_beta   90.00
_cell.angle_gamma   90.00
#
_symmetry.space_group_name_H-M   'P 1'
#
loop_
_entity.id
_entity.type
_entity.pdbx_description
1 polymer ?
#
loop_
_entity_poly.entity_id
_entity_poly.type
_entity_poly.pdbx_seq_one_letter_code
_entity_poly.pdbx_strand_id
1 'polypeptide(L)'
;MFRSSRLTIFIRGISGWGTFVAAIFFLFGQCGELSLAANGAPPKAAKKPEPPPHVAERHQNVAKVDPGIRTAVLASAAKIDAMVDGNYARYAIKPNSMTTDEQFLRRIYLDITGTIPSLKQVRLFASNSDSQKRSKLIDTLLNQEGYASNFYNYWSDILRLKDGQLTNNVPGKPYCEWVKESLEANKPYDKFVYEMLTAEGTVWDNPASGYILRDSGMPLDAMNNTVRVFLGTQIGCAQCHNHPFDHWTQKEFYEMAAFMVGTATRRNGQDKKFGGGNVINKLKDELKKTDPKYDGGGKYNKFFNGNLMEVYDRPAKLQLPHDYQYDDAKPKQNVDPKAIFGPPAKIEKGESPRIAFAKWITSPENPRFAKVIANRLWKKSFGVGLIEPIDDIKDNSQPENPELMEFLTQEMIRLKFDVKEYLRIIYNTKIYQREATHAEITPGDEYHFPGPVLRRMTAEQIWDSFITLAAYKPGEYQAEPASVEAKLLNIDLANATAKQIYDRDQQLKSAELKKARDARDKDHSYKGLLLVRASELPSPRPPGHFLRQFGQSDREAIEVSSVDGSVPQVLQMFNGPITHMLLEPKSVIYNNVIAEKSNESRIDVIFQSILSRRPSKEERLAAFAEVKAHGDPGYGNVIWALVNTREFLFIQ
;
A
#
# COMPACT_ATOMS: atom_id res chain seq x y z
N MET A 1 -42.94 -11.55 0.78
CA MET A 1 -43.74 -11.07 -0.39
C MET A 1 -43.34 -9.64 -0.67
N PHE A 2 -42.27 -9.43 -1.42
CA PHE A 2 -41.99 -8.15 -2.06
C PHE A 2 -41.46 -8.43 -3.46
N ARG A 3 -42.24 -8.01 -4.46
CA ARG A 3 -41.97 -8.16 -5.88
C ARG A 3 -40.87 -7.20 -6.30
N SER A 4 -39.92 -7.70 -7.06
CA SER A 4 -38.91 -6.92 -7.78
C SER A 4 -39.59 -6.04 -8.82
N SER A 5 -39.51 -4.73 -8.65
CA SER A 5 -39.84 -3.77 -9.72
C SER A 5 -38.56 -3.48 -10.50
N ARG A 6 -38.57 -3.91 -11.76
CA ARG A 6 -37.59 -3.53 -12.77
C ARG A 6 -37.70 -2.01 -12.99
N LEU A 7 -36.65 -1.27 -12.63
CA LEU A 7 -36.53 0.14 -13.01
C LEU A 7 -35.97 0.22 -14.43
N THR A 8 -36.86 0.36 -15.41
CA THR A 8 -36.50 0.67 -16.79
C THR A 8 -36.30 2.18 -16.85
N ILE A 9 -35.06 2.66 -16.85
CA ILE A 9 -34.74 4.06 -17.06
C ILE A 9 -34.75 4.32 -18.56
N PHE A 10 -35.79 4.96 -19.03
CA PHE A 10 -35.86 5.59 -20.36
C PHE A 10 -35.03 6.87 -20.33
N ILE A 11 -33.84 6.83 -20.91
CA ILE A 11 -33.10 8.05 -21.24
C ILE A 11 -33.61 8.53 -22.58
N ARG A 12 -34.56 9.47 -22.54
CA ARG A 12 -34.93 10.30 -23.72
C ARG A 12 -33.79 11.30 -23.96
N GLY A 13 -33.39 11.36 -25.21
CA GLY A 13 -32.27 12.07 -25.75
C GLY A 13 -32.14 13.53 -25.35
N ILE A 14 -30.92 13.92 -25.15
CA ILE A 14 -30.47 15.29 -25.30
C ILE A 14 -29.83 15.38 -26.69
N SER A 15 -30.67 15.68 -27.68
CA SER A 15 -30.27 16.18 -28.99
C SER A 15 -29.83 17.64 -28.80
N GLY A 16 -28.57 17.92 -28.74
CA GLY A 16 -28.10 19.30 -28.56
C GLY A 16 -26.59 19.54 -28.70
N TRP A 17 -25.83 18.57 -29.13
CA TRP A 17 -24.37 18.73 -29.28
C TRP A 17 -23.82 18.44 -30.68
N GLY A 18 -24.70 18.51 -31.69
CA GLY A 18 -24.34 18.24 -33.09
C GLY A 18 -23.92 19.46 -33.93
N THR A 19 -23.78 20.67 -33.37
CA THR A 19 -23.60 21.88 -34.18
C THR A 19 -22.40 22.76 -33.79
N PHE A 20 -21.45 22.28 -32.99
CA PHE A 20 -20.27 23.07 -32.61
C PHE A 20 -18.91 22.52 -33.08
N VAL A 21 -18.89 21.50 -33.92
CA VAL A 21 -17.62 20.91 -34.45
C VAL A 21 -17.39 21.29 -35.93
N ALA A 22 -18.30 21.93 -36.61
CA ALA A 22 -18.18 22.25 -38.05
C ALA A 22 -17.66 23.67 -38.37
N ALA A 23 -17.20 24.47 -37.40
CA ALA A 23 -16.84 25.87 -37.64
C ALA A 23 -15.36 26.24 -37.37
N ILE A 24 -14.42 25.27 -37.22
CA ILE A 24 -12.98 25.57 -37.02
C ILE A 24 -12.07 24.87 -38.08
N PHE A 25 -12.58 24.60 -39.26
CA PHE A 25 -11.75 24.04 -40.35
C PHE A 25 -11.69 24.97 -41.59
N PHE A 26 -11.76 26.28 -41.41
CA PHE A 26 -11.51 27.20 -42.53
C PHE A 26 -10.82 28.46 -42.05
N LEU A 27 -9.53 28.42 -41.78
CA LEU A 27 -8.61 29.55 -41.78
C LEU A 27 -7.20 29.07 -41.37
N PHE A 28 -6.45 28.54 -42.35
CA PHE A 28 -4.99 28.61 -42.42
C PHE A 28 -4.56 27.97 -43.76
N GLY A 29 -4.80 28.66 -44.81
CA GLY A 29 -4.13 28.47 -46.09
C GLY A 29 -3.33 29.72 -46.38
N GLN A 30 -2.09 29.48 -46.80
CA GLN A 30 -1.09 30.42 -47.33
C GLN A 30 -0.18 31.10 -46.30
N CYS A 31 1.02 30.57 -46.17
CA CYS A 31 2.27 31.32 -46.15
C CYS A 31 3.47 30.45 -46.52
N GLY A 32 4.04 30.72 -47.64
CA GLY A 32 5.35 30.90 -48.13
C GLY A 32 6.45 29.89 -47.73
N GLU A 33 6.95 29.16 -48.74
CA GLU A 33 8.27 28.52 -48.72
C GLU A 33 9.35 29.58 -48.50
N LEU A 34 10.19 29.38 -47.49
CA LEU A 34 11.51 29.98 -47.39
C LEU A 34 12.53 28.87 -47.14
N SER A 35 13.20 28.47 -48.20
CA SER A 35 14.38 27.62 -48.15
C SER A 35 15.55 28.42 -47.56
N LEU A 36 16.13 27.94 -46.48
CA LEU A 36 17.47 28.31 -46.04
C LEU A 36 18.27 27.04 -45.79
N ALA A 37 19.17 26.78 -46.70
CA ALA A 37 20.22 25.79 -46.55
C ALA A 37 21.16 26.22 -45.41
N ALA A 38 21.32 25.39 -44.40
CA ALA A 38 22.42 25.47 -43.45
C ALA A 38 22.98 24.06 -43.22
N ASN A 39 24.15 23.85 -43.79
CA ASN A 39 25.03 22.73 -43.49
C ASN A 39 25.45 22.79 -42.03
N GLY A 40 24.94 21.87 -41.21
CA GLY A 40 25.41 21.59 -39.88
C GLY A 40 25.18 20.13 -39.57
N ALA A 41 26.25 19.38 -39.26
CA ALA A 41 26.17 17.99 -38.85
C ALA A 41 25.22 17.88 -37.63
N PRO A 42 24.38 16.83 -37.55
CA PRO A 42 23.48 16.67 -36.41
C PRO A 42 24.28 16.58 -35.10
N PRO A 43 23.87 17.29 -34.02
CA PRO A 43 24.54 17.14 -32.75
C PRO A 43 24.46 15.67 -32.33
N LYS A 44 25.61 15.10 -31.93
CA LYS A 44 25.65 13.76 -31.33
C LYS A 44 24.60 13.69 -30.24
N ALA A 45 23.65 12.75 -30.37
CA ALA A 45 22.65 12.49 -29.37
C ALA A 45 23.34 12.36 -28.01
N ALA A 46 22.97 13.22 -27.07
CA ALA A 46 23.44 13.12 -25.69
C ALA A 46 23.10 11.70 -25.20
N LYS A 47 24.13 10.95 -24.73
CA LYS A 47 23.90 9.66 -24.07
C LYS A 47 22.87 9.90 -22.97
N LYS A 48 21.74 9.18 -23.03
CA LYS A 48 20.83 9.11 -21.89
C LYS A 48 21.65 8.73 -20.66
N PRO A 49 21.51 9.42 -19.53
CA PRO A 49 22.19 9.00 -18.32
C PRO A 49 21.81 7.54 -18.03
N GLU A 50 22.83 6.69 -17.87
CA GLU A 50 22.59 5.30 -17.48
C GLU A 50 21.87 5.30 -16.12
N PRO A 51 20.81 4.50 -15.97
CA PRO A 51 20.14 4.36 -14.69
C PRO A 51 21.15 3.85 -13.64
N PRO A 52 20.99 4.22 -12.36
CA PRO A 52 21.86 3.72 -11.30
C PRO A 52 21.94 2.18 -11.35
N PRO A 53 23.10 1.56 -11.04
CA PRO A 53 23.32 0.12 -11.18
C PRO A 53 22.22 -0.75 -10.54
N HIS A 54 21.66 -0.33 -9.41
CA HIS A 54 20.57 -1.01 -8.74
C HIS A 54 19.22 -1.01 -9.51
N VAL A 55 19.05 -0.11 -10.49
CA VAL A 55 17.85 -0.08 -11.35
C VAL A 55 18.03 -1.01 -12.56
N ALA A 56 19.25 -1.12 -13.07
CA ALA A 56 19.56 -2.01 -14.21
C ALA A 56 19.47 -3.50 -13.81
N GLU A 57 19.83 -3.85 -12.57
CA GLU A 57 19.73 -5.22 -12.07
C GLU A 57 18.28 -5.66 -11.78
N ARG A 58 17.37 -4.73 -11.50
CA ARG A 58 15.95 -5.01 -11.22
C ARG A 58 15.19 -5.63 -12.42
N HIS A 59 15.63 -5.38 -13.65
CA HIS A 59 14.93 -5.87 -14.85
C HIS A 59 15.44 -7.21 -15.39
N GLN A 60 16.51 -7.79 -14.84
CA GLN A 60 17.15 -8.98 -15.40
C GLN A 60 16.96 -10.28 -14.60
N ASN A 61 16.51 -10.24 -13.36
CA ASN A 61 16.36 -11.45 -12.54
C ASN A 61 14.90 -11.78 -12.27
N VAL A 62 14.20 -12.30 -13.28
CA VAL A 62 13.15 -13.31 -13.00
C VAL A 62 13.90 -14.55 -12.53
N ALA A 63 14.21 -14.62 -11.24
CA ALA A 63 14.88 -15.78 -10.68
C ALA A 63 14.05 -17.01 -11.04
N LYS A 64 14.61 -17.96 -11.78
CA LYS A 64 14.00 -19.27 -11.96
C LYS A 64 13.85 -19.85 -10.58
N VAL A 65 12.61 -20.04 -10.13
CA VAL A 65 12.34 -20.66 -8.83
C VAL A 65 13.01 -22.03 -8.84
N ASP A 66 13.85 -22.28 -7.84
CA ASP A 66 14.50 -23.57 -7.65
C ASP A 66 13.43 -24.69 -7.67
N PRO A 67 13.62 -25.76 -8.48
CA PRO A 67 12.67 -26.86 -8.51
C PRO A 67 12.39 -27.50 -7.14
N GLY A 68 13.38 -27.50 -6.24
CA GLY A 68 13.22 -27.97 -4.87
C GLY A 68 12.26 -27.08 -4.05
N ILE A 69 12.39 -25.77 -4.18
CA ILE A 69 11.47 -24.81 -3.55
C ILE A 69 10.05 -25.03 -4.09
N ARG A 70 9.88 -25.18 -5.39
CA ARG A 70 8.56 -25.42 -6.00
C ARG A 70 7.93 -26.70 -5.46
N THR A 71 8.69 -27.79 -5.34
CA THR A 71 8.19 -29.06 -4.80
C THR A 71 7.73 -28.90 -3.35
N ALA A 72 8.51 -28.22 -2.52
CA ALA A 72 8.17 -27.94 -1.12
C ALA A 72 6.90 -27.09 -0.99
N VAL A 73 6.79 -26.03 -1.82
CA VAL A 73 5.59 -25.17 -1.88
C VAL A 73 4.34 -25.97 -2.22
N LEU A 74 4.39 -26.79 -3.27
CA LEU A 74 3.25 -27.60 -3.69
C LEU A 74 2.88 -28.66 -2.64
N ALA A 75 3.85 -29.22 -1.92
CA ALA A 75 3.60 -30.13 -0.82
C ALA A 75 2.90 -29.43 0.36
N SER A 76 3.31 -28.21 0.73
CA SER A 76 2.65 -27.43 1.77
C SER A 76 1.24 -26.98 1.34
N ALA A 77 1.06 -26.56 0.08
CA ALA A 77 -0.25 -26.23 -0.47
C ALA A 77 -1.21 -27.43 -0.42
N ALA A 78 -0.73 -28.64 -0.78
CA ALA A 78 -1.54 -29.85 -0.70
C ALA A 78 -1.94 -30.23 0.73
N LYS A 79 -1.10 -29.94 1.74
CA LYS A 79 -1.47 -30.13 3.15
C LYS A 79 -2.56 -29.18 3.60
N ILE A 80 -2.49 -27.89 3.18
CA ILE A 80 -3.55 -26.92 3.44
C ILE A 80 -4.87 -27.40 2.83
N ASP A 81 -4.83 -27.82 1.57
CA ASP A 81 -6.03 -28.34 0.88
C ASP A 81 -6.62 -29.54 1.63
N ALA A 82 -5.79 -30.49 2.10
CA ALA A 82 -6.26 -31.65 2.86
C ALA A 82 -6.93 -31.28 4.19
N MET A 83 -6.41 -30.28 4.91
CA MET A 83 -7.02 -29.78 6.16
C MET A 83 -8.38 -29.10 5.89
N VAL A 84 -8.48 -28.36 4.80
CA VAL A 84 -9.73 -27.70 4.39
C VAL A 84 -10.74 -28.75 3.90
N ASP A 85 -10.32 -29.73 3.11
CA ASP A 85 -11.17 -30.86 2.65
C ASP A 85 -11.70 -31.66 3.86
N GLY A 86 -10.89 -31.82 4.92
CA GLY A 86 -11.31 -32.42 6.19
C GLY A 86 -12.44 -31.63 6.87
N ASN A 87 -12.38 -30.32 6.85
CA ASN A 87 -13.47 -29.47 7.33
C ASN A 87 -14.72 -29.56 6.45
N TYR A 88 -14.58 -29.64 5.13
CA TYR A 88 -15.73 -29.85 4.24
C TYR A 88 -16.47 -31.14 4.58
N ALA A 89 -15.75 -32.23 4.85
CA ALA A 89 -16.37 -33.48 5.27
C ALA A 89 -17.05 -33.37 6.65
N ARG A 90 -16.40 -32.68 7.61
CA ARG A 90 -16.91 -32.53 8.98
C ARG A 90 -18.21 -31.71 9.05
N TYR A 91 -18.27 -30.64 8.28
CA TYR A 91 -19.39 -29.68 8.30
C TYR A 91 -20.34 -29.79 7.12
N ALA A 92 -20.19 -30.85 6.30
CA ALA A 92 -20.99 -31.06 5.08
C ALA A 92 -21.00 -29.88 4.11
N ILE A 93 -19.86 -29.20 3.98
CA ILE A 93 -19.69 -28.04 3.11
C ILE A 93 -19.47 -28.49 1.67
N LYS A 94 -20.23 -27.93 0.74
CA LYS A 94 -19.98 -28.09 -0.70
C LYS A 94 -18.97 -27.03 -1.15
N PRO A 95 -17.76 -27.40 -1.57
CA PRO A 95 -16.79 -26.45 -2.08
C PRO A 95 -17.27 -25.81 -3.40
N ASN A 96 -16.90 -24.54 -3.60
CA ASN A 96 -17.15 -23.84 -4.86
C ASN A 96 -16.38 -24.51 -6.02
N SER A 97 -16.85 -24.32 -7.25
CA SER A 97 -16.17 -24.79 -8.46
C SER A 97 -14.76 -24.18 -8.58
N MET A 98 -13.91 -24.80 -9.38
CA MET A 98 -12.62 -24.18 -9.71
C MET A 98 -12.85 -23.00 -10.66
N THR A 99 -12.08 -21.92 -10.47
CA THR A 99 -12.11 -20.77 -11.39
C THR A 99 -11.68 -21.14 -12.80
N THR A 100 -12.23 -20.45 -13.78
CA THR A 100 -11.66 -20.44 -15.14
C THR A 100 -10.24 -19.82 -15.10
N ASP A 101 -9.50 -19.98 -16.17
CA ASP A 101 -8.17 -19.39 -16.28
C ASP A 101 -8.20 -17.86 -16.32
N GLU A 102 -9.25 -17.28 -16.90
CA GLU A 102 -9.48 -15.83 -16.94
C GLU A 102 -9.79 -15.26 -15.56
N GLN A 103 -10.67 -15.91 -14.80
CA GLN A 103 -10.97 -15.53 -13.41
C GLN A 103 -9.73 -15.62 -12.53
N PHE A 104 -8.99 -16.75 -12.63
CA PHE A 104 -7.74 -16.92 -11.90
C PHE A 104 -6.72 -15.83 -12.27
N LEU A 105 -6.52 -15.58 -13.57
CA LEU A 105 -5.58 -14.56 -14.05
C LEU A 105 -5.88 -13.19 -13.44
N ARG A 106 -7.13 -12.76 -13.51
CA ARG A 106 -7.55 -11.47 -12.97
C ARG A 106 -7.33 -11.39 -11.46
N ARG A 107 -7.77 -12.41 -10.70
CA ARG A 107 -7.60 -12.47 -9.25
C ARG A 107 -6.16 -12.39 -8.83
N ILE A 108 -5.28 -13.21 -9.41
CA ILE A 108 -3.89 -13.28 -8.99
C ILE A 108 -3.11 -12.00 -9.31
N TYR A 109 -3.44 -11.31 -10.41
CA TYR A 109 -2.88 -9.99 -10.70
C TYR A 109 -3.30 -8.96 -9.65
N LEU A 110 -4.58 -8.89 -9.31
CA LEU A 110 -5.10 -7.98 -8.29
C LEU A 110 -4.50 -8.27 -6.91
N ASP A 111 -4.38 -9.53 -6.52
CA ASP A 111 -3.86 -9.90 -5.20
C ASP A 111 -2.35 -9.68 -5.06
N ILE A 112 -1.57 -9.96 -6.10
CA ILE A 112 -0.11 -9.81 -6.04
C ILE A 112 0.32 -8.41 -6.47
N THR A 113 -0.16 -7.90 -7.62
CA THR A 113 0.35 -6.66 -8.21
C THR A 113 -0.56 -5.45 -8.01
N GLY A 114 -1.74 -5.65 -7.42
CA GLY A 114 -2.70 -4.58 -7.12
C GLY A 114 -3.39 -3.98 -8.35
N THR A 115 -3.32 -4.63 -9.52
CA THR A 115 -3.92 -4.13 -10.76
C THR A 115 -4.42 -5.28 -11.64
N ILE A 116 -5.26 -4.96 -12.61
CA ILE A 116 -5.66 -5.92 -13.65
C ILE A 116 -4.49 -6.23 -14.61
N PRO A 117 -4.46 -7.42 -15.25
CA PRO A 117 -3.48 -7.71 -16.29
C PRO A 117 -3.73 -6.83 -17.53
N SER A 118 -2.66 -6.45 -18.23
CA SER A 118 -2.76 -5.80 -19.53
C SER A 118 -3.30 -6.76 -20.59
N LEU A 119 -3.87 -6.23 -21.69
CA LEU A 119 -4.35 -7.04 -22.84
C LEU A 119 -3.29 -8.04 -23.33
N LYS A 120 -2.02 -7.62 -23.41
CA LYS A 120 -0.92 -8.50 -23.80
C LYS A 120 -0.76 -9.69 -22.85
N GLN A 121 -0.84 -9.45 -21.55
CA GLN A 121 -0.73 -10.50 -20.52
C GLN A 121 -1.91 -11.45 -20.56
N VAL A 122 -3.14 -10.93 -20.76
CA VAL A 122 -4.36 -11.75 -20.97
C VAL A 122 -4.18 -12.70 -22.16
N ARG A 123 -3.78 -12.17 -23.30
CA ARG A 123 -3.59 -12.97 -24.53
C ARG A 123 -2.47 -14.00 -24.40
N LEU A 124 -1.36 -13.64 -23.76
CA LEU A 124 -0.24 -14.56 -23.51
C LEU A 124 -0.64 -15.71 -22.59
N PHE A 125 -1.36 -15.41 -21.51
CA PHE A 125 -1.80 -16.45 -20.57
C PHE A 125 -2.88 -17.37 -21.19
N ALA A 126 -3.81 -16.82 -21.95
CA ALA A 126 -4.85 -17.58 -22.66
C ALA A 126 -4.25 -18.53 -23.72
N SER A 127 -3.20 -18.13 -24.43
CA SER A 127 -2.53 -18.96 -25.43
C SER A 127 -1.55 -19.99 -24.87
N ASN A 128 -1.25 -19.93 -23.58
CA ASN A 128 -0.32 -20.85 -22.93
C ASN A 128 -1.02 -22.17 -22.58
N SER A 129 -0.54 -23.28 -23.15
CA SER A 129 -1.05 -24.64 -22.92
C SER A 129 -0.33 -25.39 -21.78
N ASP A 130 0.64 -24.77 -21.12
CA ASP A 130 1.38 -25.40 -20.02
C ASP A 130 0.47 -25.68 -18.83
N SER A 131 0.40 -26.93 -18.39
CA SER A 131 -0.43 -27.36 -17.24
C SER A 131 0.00 -26.69 -15.93
N GLN A 132 1.23 -26.19 -15.81
CA GLN A 132 1.75 -25.47 -14.65
C GLN A 132 1.68 -23.94 -14.82
N LYS A 133 0.99 -23.43 -15.84
CA LYS A 133 0.96 -22.00 -16.15
C LYS A 133 0.52 -21.10 -14.98
N ARG A 134 -0.44 -21.57 -14.15
CA ARG A 134 -0.90 -20.84 -12.96
C ARG A 134 0.21 -20.71 -11.92
N SER A 135 0.89 -21.79 -11.56
CA SER A 135 2.00 -21.77 -10.61
C SER A 135 3.19 -20.95 -11.12
N LYS A 136 3.53 -21.05 -12.40
CA LYS A 136 4.58 -20.23 -13.03
C LYS A 136 4.22 -18.74 -13.07
N LEU A 137 2.94 -18.42 -13.25
CA LEU A 137 2.46 -17.04 -13.19
C LEU A 137 2.60 -16.47 -11.78
N ILE A 138 2.21 -17.23 -10.73
CA ILE A 138 2.42 -16.84 -9.32
C ILE A 138 3.89 -16.50 -9.08
N ASP A 139 4.82 -17.37 -9.49
CA ASP A 139 6.26 -17.16 -9.36
C ASP A 139 6.70 -15.85 -10.04
N THR A 140 6.21 -15.61 -11.24
CA THR A 140 6.53 -14.42 -12.01
C THR A 140 6.05 -13.16 -11.30
N LEU A 141 4.80 -13.12 -10.86
CA LEU A 141 4.20 -11.94 -10.26
C LEU A 141 4.81 -11.59 -8.90
N LEU A 142 5.14 -12.59 -8.05
CA LEU A 142 5.79 -12.36 -6.75
C LEU A 142 7.19 -11.74 -6.90
N ASN A 143 7.83 -11.91 -8.06
CA ASN A 143 9.16 -11.36 -8.35
C ASN A 143 9.13 -10.08 -9.20
N GLN A 144 7.94 -9.55 -9.54
CA GLN A 144 7.79 -8.29 -10.25
C GLN A 144 7.65 -7.10 -9.29
N GLU A 145 7.98 -5.92 -9.79
CA GLU A 145 7.85 -4.63 -9.09
C GLU A 145 6.42 -4.38 -8.55
N GLY A 146 5.40 -4.85 -9.28
CA GLY A 146 4.00 -4.73 -8.86
C GLY A 146 3.70 -5.34 -7.49
N TYR A 147 4.44 -6.39 -7.07
CA TYR A 147 4.33 -6.94 -5.71
C TYR A 147 4.66 -5.89 -4.65
N ALA A 148 5.82 -5.25 -4.74
CA ALA A 148 6.23 -4.25 -3.76
C ALA A 148 5.28 -3.04 -3.76
N SER A 149 4.82 -2.60 -4.94
CA SER A 149 3.84 -1.52 -5.08
C SER A 149 2.52 -1.82 -4.34
N ASN A 150 1.94 -3.01 -4.56
CA ASN A 150 0.68 -3.42 -3.92
C ASN A 150 0.85 -3.60 -2.39
N PHE A 151 1.93 -4.28 -1.97
CA PHE A 151 2.17 -4.50 -0.56
C PHE A 151 2.59 -3.24 0.19
N TYR A 152 3.23 -2.27 -0.49
CA TYR A 152 3.47 -0.94 0.06
C TYR A 152 2.13 -0.24 0.38
N ASN A 153 1.15 -0.27 -0.54
CA ASN A 153 -0.17 0.31 -0.29
C ASN A 153 -0.86 -0.36 0.91
N TYR A 154 -0.78 -1.69 1.02
CA TYR A 154 -1.33 -2.45 2.14
C TYR A 154 -0.66 -2.07 3.47
N TRP A 155 0.68 -2.07 3.54
CA TRP A 155 1.40 -1.70 4.76
C TRP A 155 1.32 -0.22 5.09
N SER A 156 1.07 0.65 4.11
CA SER A 156 0.88 2.08 4.33
C SER A 156 -0.28 2.38 5.26
N ASP A 157 -1.37 1.63 5.19
CA ASP A 157 -2.51 1.78 6.08
C ASP A 157 -2.23 1.25 7.49
N ILE A 158 -1.61 0.08 7.58
CA ILE A 158 -1.26 -0.57 8.85
C ILE A 158 -0.21 0.23 9.62
N LEU A 159 0.85 0.68 8.94
CA LEU A 159 1.97 1.41 9.55
C LEU A 159 1.77 2.93 9.57
N ARG A 160 0.64 3.42 9.08
CA ARG A 160 0.26 4.85 9.04
C ARG A 160 1.32 5.69 8.31
N LEU A 161 1.77 5.23 7.12
CA LEU A 161 2.83 5.89 6.36
C LEU A 161 2.37 7.21 5.77
N LYS A 162 3.16 8.26 5.97
CA LYS A 162 2.95 9.61 5.44
C LYS A 162 4.23 10.13 4.80
N ASP A 163 4.16 10.47 3.51
CA ASP A 163 5.31 11.05 2.80
C ASP A 163 5.66 12.47 3.28
N GLY A 164 4.64 13.25 3.61
CA GLY A 164 4.82 14.65 3.98
C GLY A 164 5.52 14.79 5.33
N GLN A 165 4.75 14.71 6.39
CA GLN A 165 5.25 14.92 7.75
C GLN A 165 4.69 13.88 8.72
N LEU A 166 5.59 13.30 9.51
CA LEU A 166 5.28 12.55 10.71
C LEU A 166 4.99 13.52 11.87
N THR A 167 4.76 12.98 13.05
CA THR A 167 4.62 13.77 14.28
C THR A 167 5.78 14.73 14.44
N ASN A 168 5.52 15.91 14.96
CA ASN A 168 6.52 16.99 15.15
C ASN A 168 7.20 17.49 13.86
N ASN A 169 6.53 17.42 12.71
CA ASN A 169 7.03 17.87 11.40
C ASN A 169 8.34 17.18 10.96
N VAL A 170 8.55 15.93 11.36
CA VAL A 170 9.66 15.11 10.85
C VAL A 170 9.31 14.68 9.43
N PRO A 171 10.23 14.79 8.44
CA PRO A 171 9.98 14.30 7.08
C PRO A 171 9.67 12.80 7.06
N GLY A 172 8.55 12.42 6.46
CA GLY A 172 8.10 11.02 6.45
C GLY A 172 8.61 10.20 5.28
N LYS A 173 9.00 10.86 4.19
CA LYS A 173 9.39 10.21 2.94
C LYS A 173 10.53 9.20 3.07
N PRO A 174 11.61 9.45 3.84
CA PRO A 174 12.67 8.44 4.02
C PRO A 174 12.14 7.13 4.60
N TYR A 175 11.21 7.21 5.56
CA TYR A 175 10.59 6.02 6.15
C TYR A 175 9.71 5.29 5.14
N CYS A 176 8.92 6.01 4.35
CA CYS A 176 8.09 5.44 3.30
C CYS A 176 8.94 4.68 2.25
N GLU A 177 10.07 5.26 1.82
CA GLU A 177 11.01 4.60 0.90
C GLU A 177 11.63 3.35 1.52
N TRP A 178 12.08 3.42 2.77
CA TRP A 178 12.66 2.27 3.46
C TRP A 178 11.68 1.09 3.55
N VAL A 179 10.38 1.36 3.80
CA VAL A 179 9.35 0.32 3.77
C VAL A 179 9.22 -0.29 2.38
N LYS A 180 9.17 0.54 1.33
CA LYS A 180 9.07 0.09 -0.06
C LYS A 180 10.28 -0.76 -0.46
N GLU A 181 11.50 -0.29 -0.17
CA GLU A 181 12.75 -1.01 -0.43
C GLU A 181 12.82 -2.34 0.34
N SER A 182 12.34 -2.38 1.58
CA SER A 182 12.28 -3.61 2.38
C SER A 182 11.36 -4.66 1.75
N LEU A 183 10.23 -4.24 1.17
CA LEU A 183 9.29 -5.11 0.45
C LEU A 183 9.88 -5.58 -0.89
N GLU A 184 10.54 -4.70 -1.63
CA GLU A 184 11.24 -5.04 -2.89
C GLU A 184 12.33 -6.09 -2.64
N ALA A 185 13.14 -5.88 -1.60
CA ALA A 185 14.20 -6.78 -1.19
C ALA A 185 13.71 -8.09 -0.55
N ASN A 186 12.38 -8.24 -0.38
CA ASN A 186 11.80 -9.37 0.35
C ASN A 186 12.44 -9.56 1.73
N LYS A 187 12.62 -8.47 2.49
CA LYS A 187 13.19 -8.53 3.84
C LYS A 187 12.32 -9.45 4.71
N PRO A 188 12.90 -10.45 5.41
CA PRO A 188 12.14 -11.29 6.33
C PRO A 188 11.34 -10.46 7.32
N TYR A 189 10.07 -10.83 7.54
CA TYR A 189 9.14 -10.01 8.33
C TYR A 189 9.59 -9.78 9.77
N ASP A 190 10.21 -10.76 10.40
CA ASP A 190 10.82 -10.63 11.73
C ASP A 190 11.91 -9.55 11.76
N LYS A 191 12.78 -9.52 10.74
CA LYS A 191 13.83 -8.51 10.60
C LYS A 191 13.27 -7.14 10.28
N PHE A 192 12.24 -7.09 9.44
CA PHE A 192 11.54 -5.83 9.12
C PHE A 192 10.97 -5.17 10.37
N VAL A 193 10.29 -5.94 11.22
CA VAL A 193 9.72 -5.45 12.48
C VAL A 193 10.83 -5.14 13.49
N TYR A 194 11.83 -6.01 13.61
CA TYR A 194 12.97 -5.79 14.50
C TYR A 194 13.71 -4.48 14.20
N GLU A 195 14.03 -4.22 12.94
CA GLU A 195 14.71 -2.99 12.52
C GLU A 195 13.89 -1.73 12.85
N MET A 196 12.58 -1.75 12.64
CA MET A 196 11.71 -0.62 13.03
C MET A 196 11.73 -0.37 14.54
N LEU A 197 11.66 -1.43 15.35
CA LEU A 197 11.60 -1.31 16.80
C LEU A 197 12.95 -0.97 17.45
N THR A 198 14.06 -1.30 16.78
CA THR A 198 15.41 -1.05 17.31
C THR A 198 16.10 0.15 16.68
N ALA A 199 15.44 0.80 15.71
CA ALA A 199 16.03 1.95 15.02
C ALA A 199 16.46 3.06 15.97
N GLU A 200 17.64 3.64 15.71
CA GLU A 200 18.19 4.81 16.39
C GLU A 200 18.62 5.86 15.37
N GLY A 201 18.75 7.10 15.81
CA GLY A 201 19.13 8.23 14.98
C GLY A 201 17.95 8.98 14.37
N THR A 202 18.27 9.88 13.44
CA THR A 202 17.29 10.66 12.68
C THR A 202 16.73 9.82 11.52
N VAL A 203 15.65 10.28 10.88
CA VAL A 203 15.14 9.63 9.64
C VAL A 203 16.13 9.70 8.47
N TRP A 204 17.11 10.63 8.54
CA TRP A 204 18.14 10.77 7.53
C TRP A 204 19.26 9.73 7.69
N ASP A 205 19.61 9.40 8.94
CA ASP A 205 20.66 8.44 9.28
C ASP A 205 20.11 6.99 9.22
N ASN A 206 18.90 6.81 9.74
CA ASN A 206 18.23 5.52 9.81
C ASN A 206 16.72 5.69 9.53
N PRO A 207 16.28 5.53 8.28
CA PRO A 207 14.89 5.74 7.90
C PRO A 207 13.87 4.89 8.69
N ALA A 208 14.26 3.70 9.18
CA ALA A 208 13.39 2.84 10.00
C ALA A 208 12.96 3.51 11.31
N SER A 209 13.73 4.52 11.81
CA SER A 209 13.37 5.32 12.98
C SER A 209 12.03 6.06 12.83
N GLY A 210 11.58 6.25 11.58
CA GLY A 210 10.28 6.84 11.28
C GLY A 210 9.11 6.12 11.93
N TYR A 211 9.21 4.80 12.18
CA TYR A 211 8.21 4.05 12.93
C TYR A 211 8.00 4.60 14.35
N ILE A 212 9.09 4.79 15.08
CA ILE A 212 9.06 5.33 16.47
C ILE A 212 8.74 6.82 16.45
N LEU A 213 9.30 7.58 15.50
CA LEU A 213 9.05 9.00 15.36
C LEU A 213 7.62 9.34 14.99
N ARG A 214 6.87 8.39 14.43
CA ARG A 214 5.42 8.54 14.16
C ARG A 214 4.62 8.79 15.43
N ASP A 215 4.97 8.14 16.54
CA ASP A 215 4.34 8.29 17.85
C ASP A 215 5.27 9.05 18.85
N SER A 216 6.10 9.97 18.32
CA SER A 216 7.07 10.74 19.09
C SER A 216 6.43 11.44 20.29
N GLY A 217 6.97 11.20 21.48
CA GLY A 217 6.46 11.74 22.73
C GLY A 217 5.26 11.01 23.35
N MET A 218 4.79 9.93 22.71
CA MET A 218 3.62 9.13 23.14
C MET A 218 3.99 7.64 23.32
N PRO A 219 4.83 7.29 24.30
CA PRO A 219 5.33 5.91 24.45
C PRO A 219 4.22 4.90 24.79
N LEU A 220 3.14 5.31 25.44
CA LEU A 220 2.00 4.45 25.73
C LEU A 220 1.21 4.11 24.46
N ASP A 221 0.95 5.10 23.61
CA ASP A 221 0.30 4.90 22.31
C ASP A 221 1.19 4.09 21.36
N ALA A 222 2.49 4.36 21.35
CA ALA A 222 3.46 3.59 20.57
C ALA A 222 3.44 2.10 20.95
N MET A 223 3.38 1.78 22.24
CA MET A 223 3.25 0.40 22.73
C MET A 223 1.92 -0.23 22.30
N ASN A 224 0.80 0.47 22.54
CA ASN A 224 -0.53 -0.01 22.14
C ASN A 224 -0.59 -0.31 20.63
N ASN A 225 -0.13 0.61 19.79
CA ASN A 225 -0.10 0.44 18.34
C ASN A 225 0.78 -0.74 17.92
N THR A 226 1.94 -0.91 18.56
CA THR A 226 2.88 -2.01 18.28
C THR A 226 2.26 -3.37 18.59
N VAL A 227 1.65 -3.50 19.76
CA VAL A 227 1.00 -4.74 20.21
C VAL A 227 -0.21 -5.07 19.32
N ARG A 228 -1.01 -4.07 18.98
CA ARG A 228 -2.16 -4.24 18.07
C ARG A 228 -1.73 -4.70 16.67
N VAL A 229 -0.73 -4.05 16.08
CA VAL A 229 -0.29 -4.35 14.71
C VAL A 229 0.38 -5.72 14.62
N PHE A 230 1.33 -6.01 15.52
CA PHE A 230 2.22 -7.16 15.37
C PHE A 230 1.80 -8.38 16.18
N LEU A 231 1.03 -8.18 17.26
CA LEU A 231 0.55 -9.26 18.13
C LEU A 231 -0.97 -9.43 18.10
N GLY A 232 -1.69 -8.62 17.30
CA GLY A 232 -3.15 -8.72 17.16
C GLY A 232 -3.87 -8.62 18.48
N THR A 233 -3.42 -7.75 19.39
CA THR A 233 -3.95 -7.64 20.76
C THR A 233 -4.30 -6.19 21.06
N GLN A 234 -5.52 -5.93 21.45
CA GLN A 234 -5.98 -4.60 21.84
C GLN A 234 -5.89 -4.43 23.36
N ILE A 235 -4.85 -3.75 23.82
CA ILE A 235 -4.66 -3.45 25.26
C ILE A 235 -4.90 -1.98 25.60
N GLY A 236 -5.32 -1.17 24.64
CA GLY A 236 -5.42 0.29 24.78
C GLY A 236 -6.36 0.75 25.90
N CYS A 237 -7.49 0.04 26.15
CA CYS A 237 -8.39 0.35 27.27
C CYS A 237 -7.70 0.21 28.62
N ALA A 238 -6.73 -0.70 28.73
CA ALA A 238 -5.99 -0.93 29.96
C ALA A 238 -5.00 0.22 30.31
N GLN A 239 -4.85 1.22 29.44
CA GLN A 239 -4.11 2.43 29.77
C GLN A 239 -4.76 3.25 30.90
N CYS A 240 -6.10 3.29 30.98
CA CYS A 240 -6.83 4.12 31.94
C CYS A 240 -7.48 3.31 33.06
N HIS A 241 -7.86 2.07 32.81
CA HIS A 241 -8.52 1.17 33.76
C HIS A 241 -8.34 -0.29 33.33
N ASN A 242 -8.62 -1.28 34.17
CA ASN A 242 -8.61 -2.68 33.74
C ASN A 242 -9.54 -2.86 32.53
N HIS A 243 -9.11 -3.66 31.54
CA HIS A 243 -9.86 -3.81 30.30
C HIS A 243 -11.28 -4.32 30.55
N PRO A 244 -12.34 -3.65 30.03
CA PRO A 244 -13.73 -3.96 30.42
C PRO A 244 -14.27 -5.27 29.79
N PHE A 245 -13.64 -5.76 28.71
CA PHE A 245 -14.10 -6.92 27.92
C PHE A 245 -13.00 -7.97 27.71
N ASP A 246 -11.85 -7.82 28.40
CA ASP A 246 -10.73 -8.77 28.36
C ASP A 246 -10.05 -8.77 29.74
N HIS A 247 -9.11 -9.70 29.96
CA HIS A 247 -8.44 -9.88 31.25
C HIS A 247 -7.29 -8.89 31.52
N TRP A 248 -6.91 -8.05 30.55
CA TRP A 248 -5.77 -7.13 30.67
C TRP A 248 -5.98 -6.11 31.79
N THR A 249 -5.07 -6.11 32.75
CA THR A 249 -5.07 -5.12 33.84
C THR A 249 -4.33 -3.84 33.45
N GLN A 250 -4.66 -2.74 34.10
CA GLN A 250 -3.94 -1.47 33.92
C GLN A 250 -2.44 -1.64 34.23
N LYS A 251 -2.12 -2.43 35.27
CA LYS A 251 -0.72 -2.72 35.62
C LYS A 251 0.03 -3.45 34.51
N GLU A 252 -0.55 -4.49 33.93
CA GLU A 252 0.04 -5.22 32.81
C GLU A 252 0.29 -4.32 31.59
N PHE A 253 -0.62 -3.40 31.30
CA PHE A 253 -0.41 -2.39 30.26
C PHE A 253 0.82 -1.53 30.56
N TYR A 254 0.96 -1.05 31.80
CA TYR A 254 2.12 -0.23 32.20
C TYR A 254 3.42 -1.05 32.27
N GLU A 255 3.38 -2.31 32.66
CA GLU A 255 4.52 -3.22 32.60
C GLU A 255 5.00 -3.42 31.15
N MET A 256 4.07 -3.58 30.19
CA MET A 256 4.41 -3.61 28.75
C MET A 256 4.97 -2.26 28.27
N ALA A 257 4.32 -1.16 28.60
CA ALA A 257 4.75 0.17 28.18
C ALA A 257 6.13 0.57 28.75
N ALA A 258 6.52 -0.03 29.88
CA ALA A 258 7.82 0.20 30.50
C ALA A 258 9.02 -0.21 29.58
N PHE A 259 8.81 -1.09 28.61
CA PHE A 259 9.83 -1.38 27.60
C PHE A 259 10.17 -0.17 26.71
N MET A 260 9.21 0.74 26.48
CA MET A 260 9.36 1.85 25.55
C MET A 260 9.60 3.20 26.24
N VAL A 261 9.42 3.29 27.57
CA VAL A 261 9.50 4.58 28.30
C VAL A 261 10.88 5.21 28.23
N GLY A 262 11.94 4.43 28.10
CA GLY A 262 13.32 4.90 27.92
C GLY A 262 13.60 5.43 26.52
N THR A 263 12.70 5.21 25.56
CA THR A 263 12.89 5.66 24.19
C THR A 263 12.57 7.14 24.08
N ALA A 264 13.59 7.95 23.92
CA ALA A 264 13.47 9.38 23.70
C ALA A 264 13.50 9.70 22.21
N THR A 265 12.72 10.69 21.80
CA THR A 265 12.56 11.06 20.39
C THR A 265 12.97 12.50 20.10
N ARG A 266 13.50 13.22 21.09
CA ARG A 266 14.01 14.57 20.92
C ARG A 266 15.20 14.78 21.82
N ARG A 267 16.34 15.15 21.25
CA ARG A 267 17.44 15.70 22.04
C ARG A 267 17.05 17.09 22.52
N ASN A 268 17.09 17.29 23.83
CA ASN A 268 16.96 18.62 24.39
C ASN A 268 18.08 19.47 23.83
N GLY A 269 17.78 20.72 23.43
CA GLY A 269 18.74 21.67 22.88
C GLY A 269 19.89 22.04 23.84
N GLN A 270 20.03 21.37 24.97
CA GLN A 270 21.16 21.38 25.87
C GLN A 270 22.22 20.33 25.54
N ASP A 271 21.97 19.49 24.51
CA ASP A 271 22.97 18.52 24.06
C ASP A 271 24.25 19.25 23.57
N LYS A 272 25.38 18.84 24.10
CA LYS A 272 26.71 19.40 23.72
C LYS A 272 26.97 19.28 22.21
N LYS A 273 26.39 18.26 21.53
CA LYS A 273 26.46 18.08 20.08
C LYS A 273 25.91 19.29 19.30
N PHE A 274 24.94 20.00 19.86
CA PHE A 274 24.34 21.20 19.24
C PHE A 274 24.69 22.49 19.95
N GLY A 275 25.79 22.54 20.72
CA GLY A 275 26.28 23.75 21.36
C GLY A 275 25.43 24.29 22.52
N GLY A 276 24.50 23.46 23.05
CA GLY A 276 23.57 23.85 24.10
C GLY A 276 22.28 24.50 23.56
N GLY A 277 21.24 24.61 24.40
CA GLY A 277 19.86 25.00 24.04
C GLY A 277 19.67 26.35 23.34
N ASN A 278 20.69 27.15 23.20
CA ASN A 278 20.62 28.47 22.56
C ASN A 278 20.89 28.43 21.03
N VAL A 279 21.48 27.37 20.46
CA VAL A 279 21.88 27.35 19.05
C VAL A 279 20.67 27.48 18.13
N ILE A 280 19.58 26.73 18.38
CA ILE A 280 18.36 26.79 17.56
C ILE A 280 17.71 28.17 17.67
N ASN A 281 17.62 28.73 18.87
CA ASN A 281 17.05 30.07 19.06
C ASN A 281 17.90 31.12 18.36
N LYS A 282 19.24 31.01 18.48
CA LYS A 282 20.17 31.88 17.77
C LYS A 282 19.97 31.79 16.25
N LEU A 283 19.90 30.56 15.70
CA LEU A 283 19.67 30.36 14.28
C LEU A 283 18.30 30.94 13.84
N LYS A 284 17.26 30.81 14.66
CA LYS A 284 15.95 31.40 14.38
C LYS A 284 15.99 32.92 14.37
N ASP A 285 16.71 33.53 15.30
CA ASP A 285 16.86 34.99 15.37
C ASP A 285 17.73 35.55 14.23
N GLU A 286 18.75 34.81 13.82
CA GLU A 286 19.51 35.12 12.61
C GLU A 286 18.69 34.94 11.32
N LEU A 287 17.86 33.92 11.26
CA LEU A 287 16.94 33.69 10.12
C LEU A 287 15.93 34.83 9.97
N LYS A 288 15.40 35.40 11.07
CA LYS A 288 14.56 36.60 11.01
C LYS A 288 15.24 37.78 10.36
N LYS A 289 16.56 37.91 10.56
CA LYS A 289 17.37 38.97 9.91
C LYS A 289 17.67 38.63 8.45
N THR A 290 17.87 37.35 8.14
CA THR A 290 18.25 36.86 6.80
C THR A 290 17.06 36.78 5.84
N ASP A 291 15.89 36.45 6.36
CA ASP A 291 14.63 36.32 5.62
C ASP A 291 13.58 37.29 6.21
N PRO A 292 13.35 38.44 5.57
CA PRO A 292 12.36 39.41 6.03
C PRO A 292 10.92 38.89 6.10
N LYS A 293 10.61 37.75 5.44
CA LYS A 293 9.29 37.10 5.45
C LYS A 293 9.16 36.05 6.56
N TYR A 294 10.19 35.82 7.36
CA TYR A 294 10.18 34.86 8.44
C TYR A 294 9.79 35.52 9.76
N ASP A 295 8.61 35.19 10.24
CA ASP A 295 8.02 35.70 11.50
C ASP A 295 8.42 34.90 12.75
N GLY A 296 9.21 33.84 12.60
CA GLY A 296 9.54 32.89 13.68
C GLY A 296 8.65 31.66 13.71
N GLY A 297 7.67 31.54 12.80
CA GLY A 297 6.76 30.41 12.68
C GLY A 297 7.36 29.16 12.05
N GLY A 298 6.50 28.30 11.51
CA GLY A 298 6.82 26.95 11.06
C GLY A 298 7.69 26.81 9.81
N LYS A 299 7.99 27.90 9.08
CA LYS A 299 8.62 27.86 7.75
C LYS A 299 9.88 26.98 7.66
N TYR A 300 10.73 27.03 8.68
CA TYR A 300 12.00 26.30 8.72
C TYR A 300 11.97 25.05 9.61
N ASN A 301 10.80 24.67 10.16
CA ASN A 301 10.68 23.51 11.05
C ASN A 301 11.18 22.20 10.42
N LYS A 302 11.01 22.03 9.10
CA LYS A 302 11.53 20.87 8.37
C LYS A 302 13.06 20.73 8.47
N PHE A 303 13.80 21.85 8.53
CA PHE A 303 15.26 21.84 8.75
C PHE A 303 15.62 21.54 10.20
N PHE A 304 14.86 22.10 11.14
CA PHE A 304 15.13 21.87 12.55
C PHE A 304 14.70 20.48 12.98
N ASN A 305 13.46 20.12 12.77
CA ASN A 305 12.90 18.90 13.33
C ASN A 305 13.44 17.63 12.65
N GLY A 306 13.69 17.66 11.33
CA GLY A 306 14.31 16.54 10.63
C GLY A 306 15.71 16.18 11.15
N ASN A 307 16.41 17.13 11.79
CA ASN A 307 17.77 16.95 12.31
C ASN A 307 17.85 16.93 13.85
N LEU A 308 16.79 17.35 14.55
CA LEU A 308 16.70 17.33 16.01
C LEU A 308 15.93 16.14 16.55
N MET A 309 14.97 15.68 15.77
CA MET A 309 14.15 14.55 16.16
C MET A 309 14.88 13.26 15.81
N GLU A 310 15.47 12.65 16.82
CA GLU A 310 16.18 11.38 16.69
C GLU A 310 15.74 10.42 17.79
N VAL A 311 15.74 9.15 17.45
CA VAL A 311 15.47 8.06 18.41
C VAL A 311 16.75 7.70 19.12
N TYR A 312 16.71 7.67 20.44
CA TYR A 312 17.79 7.18 21.30
C TYR A 312 17.24 6.66 22.61
N ASP A 313 17.97 5.76 23.26
CA ASP A 313 17.56 5.22 24.55
C ASP A 313 18.25 5.96 25.71
N ARG A 314 17.50 6.15 26.78
CA ARG A 314 17.98 6.71 28.06
C ARG A 314 17.41 5.92 29.23
N PRO A 315 18.08 5.86 30.37
CA PRO A 315 17.50 5.31 31.58
C PRO A 315 16.21 6.06 31.95
N ALA A 316 15.12 5.35 32.08
CA ALA A 316 13.83 5.88 32.53
C ALA A 316 13.05 4.80 33.26
N LYS A 317 12.14 5.22 34.14
CA LYS A 317 11.19 4.34 34.83
C LYS A 317 9.79 4.85 34.57
N LEU A 318 8.88 3.94 34.28
CA LEU A 318 7.46 4.24 34.16
C LEU A 318 6.81 4.13 35.54
N GLN A 319 5.91 5.06 35.84
CA GLN A 319 5.09 5.01 37.06
C GLN A 319 3.66 4.73 36.69
N LEU A 320 2.97 4.00 37.55
CA LEU A 320 1.52 3.90 37.51
C LEU A 320 0.87 5.28 37.65
N PRO A 321 -0.34 5.49 37.14
CA PRO A 321 -1.04 6.76 37.25
C PRO A 321 -1.21 7.22 38.70
N HIS A 322 -1.43 8.52 38.90
CA HIS A 322 -1.64 9.10 40.22
C HIS A 322 -2.98 8.69 40.85
N ASP A 323 -3.92 8.26 40.03
CA ASP A 323 -5.28 7.82 40.34
C ASP A 323 -5.43 6.29 40.21
N TYR A 324 -4.32 5.54 40.25
CA TYR A 324 -4.35 4.07 40.23
C TYR A 324 -5.17 3.56 41.42
N GLN A 325 -6.23 2.76 41.16
CA GLN A 325 -7.25 2.42 42.14
C GLN A 325 -7.32 0.93 42.53
N TYR A 326 -6.41 0.10 42.02
CA TYR A 326 -6.43 -1.35 42.26
C TYR A 326 -5.48 -1.74 43.39
N ASP A 327 -5.78 -2.86 44.08
CA ASP A 327 -5.07 -3.31 45.29
C ASP A 327 -3.71 -3.97 45.02
N ASP A 328 -3.41 -4.30 43.74
CA ASP A 328 -2.20 -5.02 43.34
C ASP A 328 -0.95 -4.12 43.21
N ALA A 329 -1.10 -2.79 43.34
CA ALA A 329 -0.02 -1.82 43.37
C ALA A 329 -0.46 -0.48 43.98
N LYS A 330 0.50 0.44 44.19
CA LYS A 330 0.22 1.79 44.71
C LYS A 330 0.23 2.83 43.60
N PRO A 331 -0.56 3.93 43.71
CA PRO A 331 -0.44 5.08 42.83
C PRO A 331 1.01 5.57 42.76
N LYS A 332 1.47 5.95 41.54
CA LYS A 332 2.86 6.40 41.24
C LYS A 332 3.95 5.36 41.57
N GLN A 333 3.60 4.12 41.84
CA GLN A 333 4.60 3.04 41.95
C GLN A 333 5.34 2.86 40.61
N ASN A 334 6.67 2.73 40.67
CA ASN A 334 7.45 2.34 39.49
C ASN A 334 7.10 0.90 39.08
N VAL A 335 6.99 0.66 37.78
CA VAL A 335 6.83 -0.66 37.20
C VAL A 335 8.06 -1.03 36.37
N ASP A 336 8.42 -2.30 36.44
CA ASP A 336 9.50 -2.86 35.63
C ASP A 336 8.92 -3.44 34.31
N PRO A 337 9.70 -3.46 33.24
CA PRO A 337 9.27 -4.06 31.95
C PRO A 337 8.94 -5.54 32.12
N LYS A 338 7.74 -5.93 31.69
CA LYS A 338 7.29 -7.33 31.71
C LYS A 338 6.39 -7.61 30.52
N ALA A 339 6.66 -8.72 29.84
CA ALA A 339 5.82 -9.23 28.75
C ALA A 339 4.52 -9.83 29.33
N ILE A 340 3.39 -9.55 28.66
CA ILE A 340 2.06 -9.94 29.14
C ILE A 340 1.67 -11.38 28.78
N PHE A 341 2.39 -12.02 27.86
CA PHE A 341 2.17 -13.43 27.50
C PHE A 341 3.44 -14.05 26.89
N GLY A 342 3.44 -15.39 26.74
CA GLY A 342 4.58 -16.15 26.21
C GLY A 342 5.80 -16.17 27.12
N PRO A 343 6.98 -16.51 26.60
CA PRO A 343 8.20 -16.51 27.39
C PRO A 343 8.57 -15.08 27.83
N PRO A 344 9.19 -14.92 29.02
CA PRO A 344 9.58 -13.59 29.51
C PRO A 344 10.63 -12.96 28.59
N ALA A 345 10.50 -11.66 28.34
CA ALA A 345 11.52 -10.88 27.66
C ALA A 345 12.77 -10.72 28.56
N LYS A 346 13.90 -11.28 28.15
CA LYS A 346 15.15 -11.18 28.90
C LYS A 346 15.87 -9.90 28.55
N ILE A 347 16.15 -9.08 29.55
CA ILE A 347 16.94 -7.84 29.38
C ILE A 347 18.37 -8.16 29.82
N GLU A 348 19.30 -8.14 28.87
CA GLU A 348 20.73 -8.38 29.15
C GLU A 348 21.36 -7.18 29.88
N LYS A 349 22.45 -7.44 30.62
CA LYS A 349 23.14 -6.35 31.35
C LYS A 349 23.63 -5.25 30.39
N GLY A 350 23.10 -4.06 30.57
CA GLY A 350 23.45 -2.90 29.74
C GLY A 350 22.61 -2.80 28.45
N GLU A 351 21.69 -3.73 28.22
CA GLU A 351 20.78 -3.66 27.10
C GLU A 351 19.60 -2.72 27.39
N SER A 352 19.15 -1.99 26.37
CA SER A 352 17.91 -1.22 26.47
C SER A 352 16.69 -2.13 26.55
N PRO A 353 15.70 -1.82 27.43
CA PRO A 353 14.46 -2.57 27.48
C PRO A 353 13.77 -2.66 26.11
N ARG A 354 13.83 -1.64 25.27
CA ARG A 354 13.27 -1.61 23.91
C ARG A 354 13.91 -2.68 23.02
N ILE A 355 15.21 -2.89 23.10
CA ILE A 355 15.91 -3.93 22.33
C ILE A 355 15.46 -5.33 22.78
N ALA A 356 15.37 -5.54 24.10
CA ALA A 356 14.86 -6.80 24.65
C ALA A 356 13.40 -7.07 24.22
N PHE A 357 12.55 -6.03 24.19
CA PHE A 357 11.20 -6.11 23.66
C PHE A 357 11.19 -6.48 22.18
N ALA A 358 12.02 -5.84 21.35
CA ALA A 358 12.11 -6.14 19.93
C ALA A 358 12.52 -7.61 19.67
N LYS A 359 13.48 -8.11 20.43
CA LYS A 359 13.88 -9.53 20.37
C LYS A 359 12.74 -10.47 20.77
N TRP A 360 12.01 -10.11 21.84
CA TRP A 360 10.90 -10.91 22.34
C TRP A 360 9.73 -10.95 21.35
N ILE A 361 9.32 -9.79 20.81
CA ILE A 361 8.17 -9.71 19.91
C ILE A 361 8.41 -10.45 18.60
N THR A 362 9.63 -10.39 18.06
CA THR A 362 9.99 -11.01 16.78
C THR A 362 10.49 -12.45 16.92
N SER A 363 10.56 -12.98 18.15
CA SER A 363 10.97 -14.36 18.40
C SER A 363 10.00 -15.36 17.77
N PRO A 364 10.49 -16.45 17.15
CA PRO A 364 9.67 -17.59 16.76
C PRO A 364 8.91 -18.23 17.93
N GLU A 365 9.39 -18.05 19.16
CA GLU A 365 8.75 -18.53 20.38
C GLU A 365 7.61 -17.63 20.87
N ASN A 366 7.45 -16.43 20.30
CA ASN A 366 6.32 -15.57 20.62
C ASN A 366 5.03 -16.20 20.09
N PRO A 367 4.02 -16.46 20.95
CA PRO A 367 2.85 -17.26 20.56
C PRO A 367 1.93 -16.54 19.56
N ARG A 368 2.11 -15.22 19.37
CA ARG A 368 1.21 -14.41 18.53
C ARG A 368 1.87 -13.86 17.26
N PHE A 369 3.17 -13.56 17.28
CA PHE A 369 3.82 -12.87 16.16
C PHE A 369 3.68 -13.60 14.81
N ALA A 370 4.08 -14.87 14.74
CA ALA A 370 3.95 -15.68 13.53
C ALA A 370 2.48 -15.95 13.18
N LYS A 371 1.63 -16.19 14.18
CA LYS A 371 0.20 -16.44 14.02
C LYS A 371 -0.52 -15.22 13.41
N VAL A 372 -0.25 -14.02 13.91
CA VAL A 372 -0.90 -12.79 13.44
C VAL A 372 -0.52 -12.48 12.00
N ILE A 373 0.75 -12.55 11.63
CA ILE A 373 1.13 -12.29 10.24
C ILE A 373 0.59 -13.36 9.29
N ALA A 374 0.60 -14.63 9.69
CA ALA A 374 0.01 -15.70 8.89
C ALA A 374 -1.49 -15.48 8.67
N ASN A 375 -2.23 -15.12 9.72
CA ASN A 375 -3.66 -14.83 9.64
C ASN A 375 -3.97 -13.55 8.83
N ARG A 376 -3.16 -12.50 8.94
CA ARG A 376 -3.28 -11.27 8.13
C ARG A 376 -3.12 -11.55 6.64
N LEU A 377 -2.12 -12.32 6.25
CA LEU A 377 -1.88 -12.69 4.86
C LEU A 377 -2.95 -13.65 4.33
N TRP A 378 -3.49 -14.53 5.19
CA TRP A 378 -4.67 -15.33 4.87
C TRP A 378 -5.87 -14.44 4.59
N LYS A 379 -6.22 -13.53 5.51
CA LYS A 379 -7.33 -12.56 5.30
C LYS A 379 -7.14 -11.75 4.02
N LYS A 380 -5.93 -11.26 3.75
CA LYS A 380 -5.64 -10.52 2.52
C LYS A 380 -5.95 -11.35 1.26
N SER A 381 -5.70 -12.66 1.30
CA SER A 381 -5.88 -13.58 0.16
C SER A 381 -7.34 -14.07 0.02
N PHE A 382 -8.02 -14.32 1.13
CA PHE A 382 -9.35 -14.95 1.16
C PHE A 382 -10.50 -13.99 1.50
N GLY A 383 -10.22 -12.82 2.03
CA GLY A 383 -11.20 -11.80 2.42
C GLY A 383 -11.65 -11.88 3.88
N VAL A 384 -11.44 -13.02 4.54
CA VAL A 384 -11.73 -13.25 5.95
C VAL A 384 -10.58 -14.02 6.58
N GLY A 385 -10.26 -13.75 7.85
CA GLY A 385 -9.22 -14.44 8.62
C GLY A 385 -9.69 -15.80 9.11
N LEU A 386 -8.75 -16.64 9.52
CA LEU A 386 -9.08 -17.84 10.30
C LEU A 386 -9.45 -17.47 11.74
N ILE A 387 -8.96 -16.35 12.22
CA ILE A 387 -9.34 -15.71 13.49
C ILE A 387 -9.74 -14.27 13.18
N GLU A 388 -10.95 -13.88 13.58
CA GLU A 388 -11.45 -12.51 13.48
C GLU A 388 -11.86 -12.00 14.89
N PRO A 389 -11.68 -10.71 15.18
CA PRO A 389 -10.90 -9.72 14.40
C PRO A 389 -9.41 -10.02 14.42
N ILE A 390 -8.71 -9.72 13.31
CA ILE A 390 -7.27 -10.04 13.17
C ILE A 390 -6.36 -9.23 14.10
N ASP A 391 -6.84 -8.12 14.61
CA ASP A 391 -6.13 -7.16 15.47
C ASP A 391 -6.65 -7.15 16.92
N ASP A 392 -7.57 -8.09 17.27
CA ASP A 392 -8.12 -8.29 18.62
C ASP A 392 -8.28 -9.79 18.93
N ILE A 393 -7.17 -10.53 18.84
CA ILE A 393 -7.14 -11.96 19.17
C ILE A 393 -7.12 -12.12 20.70
N LYS A 394 -8.17 -12.69 21.24
CA LYS A 394 -8.30 -13.01 22.68
C LYS A 394 -7.84 -14.43 22.97
N ASP A 395 -7.64 -14.74 24.24
CA ASP A 395 -7.20 -16.09 24.64
C ASP A 395 -8.26 -17.16 24.34
N ASN A 396 -9.52 -16.78 24.31
CA ASN A 396 -10.65 -17.64 23.95
C ASN A 396 -11.04 -17.56 22.46
N SER A 397 -10.34 -16.76 21.64
CA SER A 397 -10.57 -16.74 20.19
C SER A 397 -10.25 -18.09 19.57
N GLN A 398 -11.25 -18.72 18.97
CA GLN A 398 -11.10 -20.01 18.32
C GLN A 398 -10.93 -19.79 16.80
N PRO A 399 -9.87 -20.35 16.20
CA PRO A 399 -9.77 -20.34 14.74
C PRO A 399 -10.89 -21.18 14.11
N GLU A 400 -11.39 -20.76 12.95
CA GLU A 400 -12.33 -21.55 12.13
C GLU A 400 -11.80 -22.96 11.79
N ASN A 401 -10.50 -23.09 11.71
CA ASN A 401 -9.80 -24.36 11.57
C ASN A 401 -8.51 -24.31 12.41
N PRO A 402 -8.53 -24.84 13.66
CA PRO A 402 -7.37 -24.79 14.55
C PRO A 402 -6.12 -25.49 14.01
N GLU A 403 -6.29 -26.63 13.36
CA GLU A 403 -5.17 -27.37 12.77
C GLU A 403 -4.51 -26.60 11.64
N LEU A 404 -5.33 -25.97 10.79
CA LEU A 404 -4.86 -25.11 9.70
C LEU A 404 -4.14 -23.87 10.23
N MET A 405 -4.71 -23.20 11.26
CA MET A 405 -4.07 -22.01 11.83
C MET A 405 -2.70 -22.34 12.44
N GLU A 406 -2.60 -23.45 13.13
CA GLU A 406 -1.32 -23.93 13.69
C GLU A 406 -0.34 -24.29 12.56
N PHE A 407 -0.77 -25.02 11.55
CA PHE A 407 0.07 -25.34 10.39
C PHE A 407 0.61 -24.08 9.70
N LEU A 408 -0.24 -23.08 9.45
CA LEU A 408 0.15 -21.81 8.83
C LEU A 408 1.13 -21.02 9.69
N THR A 409 0.96 -21.05 11.02
CA THR A 409 1.89 -20.44 11.98
C THR A 409 3.27 -21.12 11.90
N GLN A 410 3.31 -22.44 11.89
CA GLN A 410 4.55 -23.21 11.80
C GLN A 410 5.23 -23.06 10.42
N GLU A 411 4.46 -22.96 9.34
CA GLU A 411 5.00 -22.67 8.01
C GLU A 411 5.66 -21.29 7.95
N MET A 412 5.06 -20.26 8.55
CA MET A 412 5.67 -18.93 8.63
C MET A 412 7.03 -18.97 9.35
N ILE A 413 7.11 -19.70 10.47
CA ILE A 413 8.36 -19.90 11.21
C ILE A 413 9.37 -20.72 10.40
N ARG A 414 8.93 -21.84 9.79
CA ARG A 414 9.77 -22.70 8.94
C ARG A 414 10.39 -21.92 7.77
N LEU A 415 9.61 -21.03 7.16
CA LEU A 415 10.05 -20.14 6.07
C LEU A 415 10.90 -18.97 6.57
N LYS A 416 11.22 -18.90 7.87
CA LYS A 416 11.99 -17.79 8.46
C LYS A 416 11.38 -16.43 8.12
N PHE A 417 10.06 -16.36 8.18
CA PHE A 417 9.27 -15.14 7.92
C PHE A 417 9.41 -14.58 6.49
N ASP A 418 9.71 -15.43 5.50
CA ASP A 418 9.68 -15.08 4.09
C ASP A 418 8.23 -14.95 3.59
N VAL A 419 7.77 -13.71 3.46
CA VAL A 419 6.38 -13.41 3.07
C VAL A 419 6.08 -13.85 1.64
N LYS A 420 7.02 -13.72 0.70
CA LYS A 420 6.78 -14.14 -0.70
C LYS A 420 6.62 -15.66 -0.80
N GLU A 421 7.45 -16.43 -0.09
CA GLU A 421 7.33 -17.90 -0.08
C GLU A 421 6.03 -18.35 0.60
N TYR A 422 5.62 -17.69 1.69
CA TYR A 422 4.34 -17.96 2.33
C TYR A 422 3.15 -17.71 1.38
N LEU A 423 3.13 -16.57 0.70
CA LEU A 423 2.09 -16.25 -0.29
C LEU A 423 2.12 -17.22 -1.47
N ARG A 424 3.30 -17.66 -1.90
CA ARG A 424 3.45 -18.67 -2.95
C ARG A 424 2.73 -19.97 -2.58
N ILE A 425 2.84 -20.41 -1.31
CA ILE A 425 2.10 -21.57 -0.81
C ILE A 425 0.59 -21.31 -0.91
N ILE A 426 0.10 -20.19 -0.35
CA ILE A 426 -1.32 -19.84 -0.32
C ILE A 426 -1.93 -19.82 -1.72
N TYR A 427 -1.30 -19.13 -2.67
CA TYR A 427 -1.85 -18.96 -4.03
C TYR A 427 -1.82 -20.24 -4.87
N ASN A 428 -0.99 -21.24 -4.50
CA ASN A 428 -0.97 -22.55 -5.14
C ASN A 428 -2.00 -23.53 -4.55
N THR A 429 -2.73 -23.19 -3.48
CA THR A 429 -3.79 -24.04 -2.93
C THR A 429 -5.00 -24.11 -3.88
N LYS A 430 -5.70 -25.25 -3.87
CA LYS A 430 -6.98 -25.40 -4.59
C LYS A 430 -8.03 -24.44 -4.05
N ILE A 431 -8.08 -24.26 -2.71
CA ILE A 431 -9.03 -23.36 -2.07
C ILE A 431 -8.92 -21.93 -2.60
N TYR A 432 -7.71 -21.40 -2.79
CA TYR A 432 -7.51 -20.06 -3.36
C TYR A 432 -7.98 -20.00 -4.82
N GLN A 433 -7.86 -21.09 -5.55
CA GLN A 433 -8.23 -21.19 -6.98
C GLN A 433 -9.70 -21.58 -7.21
N ARG A 434 -10.53 -21.67 -6.16
CA ARG A 434 -11.97 -21.82 -6.28
C ARG A 434 -12.67 -20.50 -6.57
N GLU A 435 -13.87 -20.55 -7.14
CA GLU A 435 -14.72 -19.37 -7.32
C GLU A 435 -15.03 -18.71 -5.99
N ALA A 436 -15.21 -17.38 -6.03
CA ALA A 436 -15.51 -16.61 -4.83
C ALA A 436 -16.94 -16.90 -4.31
N THR A 437 -17.09 -16.89 -2.99
CA THR A 437 -18.38 -16.91 -2.32
C THR A 437 -19.00 -15.51 -2.37
N HIS A 438 -20.20 -15.40 -2.90
CA HIS A 438 -20.93 -14.14 -3.09
C HIS A 438 -21.83 -13.76 -1.91
N ALA A 439 -22.00 -14.67 -0.95
CA ALA A 439 -22.74 -14.37 0.28
C ALA A 439 -21.99 -13.33 1.10
N GLU A 440 -22.74 -12.44 1.74
CA GLU A 440 -22.18 -11.51 2.73
C GLU A 440 -21.83 -12.30 4.00
N ILE A 441 -20.62 -12.12 4.50
CA ILE A 441 -20.14 -12.74 5.74
C ILE A 441 -20.17 -11.66 6.83
N THR A 442 -21.01 -11.88 7.84
CA THR A 442 -21.11 -10.97 8.98
C THR A 442 -20.06 -11.33 10.04
N PRO A 443 -19.47 -10.36 10.76
CA PRO A 443 -18.57 -10.68 11.87
C PRO A 443 -19.25 -11.61 12.88
N GLY A 444 -18.63 -12.79 13.12
CA GLY A 444 -19.15 -13.84 13.99
C GLY A 444 -19.84 -15.01 13.27
N ASP A 445 -20.08 -14.90 11.96
CA ASP A 445 -20.53 -16.03 11.17
C ASP A 445 -19.40 -17.05 10.98
N GLU A 446 -19.73 -18.35 11.10
CA GLU A 446 -18.79 -19.42 10.76
C GLU A 446 -18.56 -19.47 9.25
N TYR A 447 -17.28 -19.44 8.83
CA TYR A 447 -16.91 -19.51 7.42
C TYR A 447 -15.91 -20.62 7.15
N HIS A 448 -16.35 -21.75 6.67
CA HIS A 448 -15.55 -22.94 6.43
C HIS A 448 -14.83 -22.94 5.08
N PHE A 449 -14.66 -21.78 4.46
CA PHE A 449 -13.85 -21.52 3.25
C PHE A 449 -14.21 -22.41 2.04
N PRO A 450 -15.47 -22.44 1.55
CA PRO A 450 -15.78 -23.13 0.29
C PRO A 450 -15.04 -22.55 -0.91
N GLY A 451 -14.56 -21.34 -0.80
CA GLY A 451 -13.70 -20.55 -1.67
C GLY A 451 -13.31 -19.23 -1.01
N PRO A 452 -12.60 -18.34 -1.67
CA PRO A 452 -12.39 -16.97 -1.19
C PRO A 452 -13.73 -16.21 -1.10
N VAL A 453 -13.81 -15.18 -0.25
CA VAL A 453 -14.96 -14.26 -0.25
C VAL A 453 -14.81 -13.26 -1.40
N LEU A 454 -15.93 -12.88 -2.01
CA LEU A 454 -15.97 -11.80 -2.99
C LEU A 454 -15.56 -10.48 -2.32
N ARG A 455 -14.44 -9.91 -2.73
CA ARG A 455 -13.87 -8.69 -2.12
C ARG A 455 -14.00 -7.51 -3.06
N ARG A 456 -14.41 -6.36 -2.55
CA ARG A 456 -14.27 -5.12 -3.30
C ARG A 456 -12.79 -4.73 -3.37
N MET A 457 -12.36 -4.22 -4.53
CA MET A 457 -11.02 -3.68 -4.72
C MET A 457 -10.80 -2.46 -3.83
N THR A 458 -9.59 -2.29 -3.31
CA THR A 458 -9.20 -1.07 -2.58
C THR A 458 -9.14 0.13 -3.54
N ALA A 459 -9.10 1.33 -2.98
CA ALA A 459 -8.95 2.57 -3.75
C ALA A 459 -7.72 2.52 -4.67
N GLU A 460 -6.61 2.01 -4.14
CA GLU A 460 -5.35 1.87 -4.87
C GLU A 460 -5.45 0.84 -6.00
N GLN A 461 -6.13 -0.29 -5.76
CA GLN A 461 -6.33 -1.31 -6.80
C GLN A 461 -7.21 -0.81 -7.94
N ILE A 462 -8.29 -0.08 -7.63
CA ILE A 462 -9.14 0.53 -8.65
C ILE A 462 -8.34 1.57 -9.44
N TRP A 463 -7.62 2.45 -8.77
CA TRP A 463 -6.76 3.45 -9.39
C TRP A 463 -5.73 2.80 -10.32
N ASP A 464 -4.96 1.84 -9.82
CA ASP A 464 -3.91 1.18 -10.58
C ASP A 464 -4.46 0.38 -11.77
N SER A 465 -5.70 -0.13 -11.66
CA SER A 465 -6.39 -0.76 -12.79
C SER A 465 -6.76 0.26 -13.87
N PHE A 466 -7.23 1.45 -13.49
CA PHE A 466 -7.44 2.54 -14.44
C PHE A 466 -6.13 2.99 -15.09
N ILE A 467 -5.04 3.11 -14.31
CA ILE A 467 -3.72 3.46 -14.85
C ILE A 467 -3.24 2.41 -15.87
N THR A 468 -3.50 1.13 -15.63
CA THR A 468 -3.17 0.05 -16.57
C THR A 468 -3.94 0.16 -17.90
N LEU A 469 -5.19 0.64 -17.86
CA LEU A 469 -6.01 0.89 -19.06
C LEU A 469 -5.63 2.19 -19.79
N ALA A 470 -5.09 3.15 -19.08
CA ALA A 470 -4.85 4.49 -19.58
C ALA A 470 -3.41 4.78 -20.00
N ALA A 471 -2.44 4.37 -19.18
CA ALA A 471 -1.05 4.78 -19.33
C ALA A 471 -0.17 3.68 -19.91
N TYR A 472 0.73 4.07 -20.84
CA TYR A 472 1.78 3.18 -21.30
C TYR A 472 2.86 3.07 -20.22
N LYS A 473 3.24 1.83 -19.86
CA LYS A 473 4.35 1.52 -18.95
C LYS A 473 4.30 2.26 -17.61
N PRO A 474 3.20 2.14 -16.88
CA PRO A 474 3.03 2.88 -15.62
C PRO A 474 4.07 2.50 -14.53
N GLY A 475 4.76 1.37 -14.68
CA GLY A 475 5.84 0.96 -13.78
C GLY A 475 7.19 1.64 -14.07
N GLU A 476 7.36 2.37 -15.19
CA GLU A 476 8.62 3.08 -15.49
C GLU A 476 8.75 4.43 -14.74
N TYR A 477 7.65 4.98 -14.21
CA TYR A 477 7.71 6.19 -13.41
C TYR A 477 8.24 5.87 -12.00
N GLN A 478 9.17 6.69 -11.56
CA GLN A 478 9.67 6.67 -10.19
C GLN A 478 9.49 8.05 -9.55
N ALA A 479 8.88 8.08 -8.38
CA ALA A 479 8.77 9.31 -7.59
C ALA A 479 10.18 9.86 -7.27
N GLU A 480 10.26 11.17 -7.00
CA GLU A 480 11.52 11.78 -6.58
C GLU A 480 12.03 11.11 -5.30
N PRO A 481 13.25 10.57 -5.26
CA PRO A 481 13.74 9.88 -4.08
C PRO A 481 13.97 10.84 -2.90
N ALA A 482 13.83 10.33 -1.66
CA ALA A 482 14.07 11.09 -0.42
C ALA A 482 15.50 11.64 -0.36
N SER A 483 16.45 10.98 -1.01
CA SER A 483 17.84 11.45 -1.09
C SER A 483 17.98 12.84 -1.73
N VAL A 484 17.05 13.27 -2.59
CA VAL A 484 17.03 14.62 -3.17
C VAL A 484 16.69 15.66 -2.11
N GLU A 485 15.68 15.39 -1.29
CA GLU A 485 15.33 16.25 -0.16
C GLU A 485 16.39 16.18 0.95
N ALA A 486 16.94 14.99 1.21
CA ALA A 486 17.99 14.79 2.22
C ALA A 486 19.22 15.66 1.95
N LYS A 487 19.66 15.80 0.70
CA LYS A 487 20.78 16.69 0.32
C LYS A 487 20.56 18.14 0.77
N LEU A 488 19.33 18.58 0.82
CA LEU A 488 18.97 19.95 1.18
C LEU A 488 18.55 20.09 2.65
N LEU A 489 17.81 19.13 3.19
CA LEU A 489 17.23 19.18 4.53
C LEU A 489 18.14 18.59 5.61
N ASN A 490 18.96 17.58 5.29
CA ASN A 490 19.92 17.06 6.25
C ASN A 490 21.09 18.04 6.40
N ILE A 491 21.20 18.66 7.57
CA ILE A 491 22.19 19.71 7.87
C ILE A 491 22.70 19.54 9.31
N ASP A 492 24.00 19.69 9.48
CA ASP A 492 24.60 19.76 10.82
C ASP A 492 24.24 21.08 11.49
N LEU A 493 23.21 21.04 12.33
CA LEU A 493 22.71 22.23 13.04
C LEU A 493 23.74 22.85 14.00
N ALA A 494 24.76 22.11 14.45
CA ALA A 494 25.80 22.64 15.33
C ALA A 494 26.71 23.64 14.61
N ASN A 495 26.93 23.41 13.31
CA ASN A 495 27.79 24.21 12.45
C ASN A 495 27.03 25.00 11.37
N ALA A 496 25.70 24.86 11.30
CA ALA A 496 24.91 25.57 10.31
C ALA A 496 24.81 27.06 10.56
N THR A 497 24.74 27.83 9.48
CA THR A 497 24.41 29.25 9.50
C THR A 497 22.97 29.51 9.02
N ALA A 498 22.37 30.61 9.49
CA ALA A 498 21.08 31.06 9.01
C ALA A 498 21.04 31.22 7.47
N LYS A 499 22.14 31.73 6.89
CA LYS A 499 22.29 31.88 5.45
C LYS A 499 22.24 30.52 4.72
N GLN A 500 22.94 29.51 5.22
CA GLN A 500 22.89 28.16 4.62
C GLN A 500 21.48 27.57 4.64
N ILE A 501 20.74 27.73 5.74
CA ILE A 501 19.35 27.25 5.85
C ILE A 501 18.46 28.00 4.86
N TYR A 502 18.60 29.31 4.78
CA TYR A 502 17.86 30.15 3.84
C TYR A 502 18.15 29.76 2.39
N ASP A 503 19.42 29.64 2.00
CA ASP A 503 19.83 29.29 0.65
C ASP A 503 19.30 27.90 0.25
N ARG A 504 19.36 26.90 1.15
CA ARG A 504 18.78 25.57 0.90
C ARG A 504 17.25 25.60 0.80
N ASP A 505 16.56 26.44 1.58
CA ASP A 505 15.10 26.64 1.41
C ASP A 505 14.76 27.27 0.05
N GLN A 506 15.59 28.22 -0.43
CA GLN A 506 15.41 28.77 -1.79
C GLN A 506 15.70 27.71 -2.86
N GLN A 507 16.70 26.85 -2.68
CA GLN A 507 16.98 25.75 -3.61
C GLN A 507 15.82 24.76 -3.69
N LEU A 508 15.17 24.41 -2.55
CA LEU A 508 13.96 23.55 -2.55
C LEU A 508 12.79 24.13 -3.37
N LYS A 509 12.76 25.47 -3.50
CA LYS A 509 11.74 26.23 -4.25
C LYS A 509 12.25 26.69 -5.62
N SER A 510 13.46 26.29 -6.00
CA SER A 510 14.10 26.78 -7.22
C SER A 510 13.32 26.40 -8.46
N ALA A 511 13.41 27.27 -9.48
CA ALA A 511 12.82 27.00 -10.78
C ALA A 511 13.41 25.74 -11.45
N GLU A 512 14.68 25.43 -11.17
CA GLU A 512 15.36 24.25 -11.69
C GLU A 512 14.76 22.96 -11.12
N LEU A 513 14.56 22.85 -9.80
CA LEU A 513 13.92 21.68 -9.18
C LEU A 513 12.47 21.54 -9.65
N LYS A 514 11.74 22.67 -9.73
CA LYS A 514 10.38 22.67 -10.28
C LYS A 514 10.41 22.18 -11.73
N LYS A 515 11.28 22.71 -12.57
CA LYS A 515 11.41 22.29 -13.98
C LYS A 515 11.79 20.82 -14.11
N ALA A 516 12.66 20.29 -13.23
CA ALA A 516 13.01 18.88 -13.21
C ALA A 516 11.81 17.99 -12.85
N ARG A 517 11.01 18.39 -11.84
CA ARG A 517 9.75 17.72 -11.47
C ARG A 517 8.73 17.78 -12.61
N ASP A 518 8.50 18.96 -13.17
CA ASP A 518 7.57 19.15 -14.28
C ASP A 518 7.99 18.32 -15.51
N ALA A 519 9.29 18.23 -15.80
CA ALA A 519 9.81 17.41 -16.89
C ALA A 519 9.61 15.91 -16.67
N ARG A 520 9.83 15.41 -15.43
CA ARG A 520 9.55 14.02 -15.04
C ARG A 520 8.07 13.69 -15.18
N ASP A 521 7.20 14.59 -14.69
CA ASP A 521 5.77 14.37 -14.58
C ASP A 521 5.02 14.64 -15.88
N LYS A 522 5.66 15.31 -16.87
CA LYS A 522 5.04 15.79 -18.12
C LYS A 522 4.35 14.69 -18.91
N ASP A 523 5.04 13.58 -19.11
CA ASP A 523 4.54 12.47 -19.95
C ASP A 523 3.56 11.58 -19.19
N HIS A 524 3.42 11.79 -17.88
CA HIS A 524 2.52 11.06 -16.98
C HIS A 524 1.36 11.90 -16.48
N SER A 525 1.12 13.09 -17.02
CA SER A 525 0.10 14.01 -16.55
C SER A 525 -1.08 14.13 -17.51
N TYR A 526 -2.30 14.14 -16.97
CA TYR A 526 -3.53 14.35 -17.70
C TYR A 526 -4.46 15.30 -16.92
N LYS A 527 -4.78 16.48 -17.47
CA LYS A 527 -5.67 17.48 -16.85
C LYS A 527 -5.37 17.74 -15.36
N GLY A 528 -4.09 17.81 -15.00
CA GLY A 528 -3.64 18.05 -13.63
C GLY A 528 -3.58 16.81 -12.73
N LEU A 529 -3.93 15.63 -13.23
CA LEU A 529 -3.73 14.35 -12.55
C LEU A 529 -2.42 13.71 -12.98
N LEU A 530 -1.63 13.25 -12.02
CA LEU A 530 -0.43 12.45 -12.27
C LEU A 530 -0.85 10.97 -12.40
N LEU A 531 -0.68 10.41 -13.60
CA LEU A 531 -1.14 9.07 -13.98
C LEU A 531 -0.05 8.03 -13.73
N VAL A 532 0.19 7.75 -12.47
CA VAL A 532 1.23 6.80 -12.01
C VAL A 532 0.62 5.84 -11.00
N ARG A 533 1.33 4.77 -10.64
CA ARG A 533 0.89 3.84 -9.61
C ARG A 533 0.59 4.56 -8.30
N ALA A 534 -0.38 4.07 -7.55
CA ALA A 534 -0.76 4.64 -6.26
C ALA A 534 0.43 4.73 -5.29
N SER A 535 1.34 3.74 -5.34
CA SER A 535 2.57 3.70 -4.55
C SER A 535 3.60 4.78 -4.90
N GLU A 536 3.47 5.43 -6.06
CA GLU A 536 4.34 6.52 -6.51
C GLU A 536 3.73 7.90 -6.22
N LEU A 537 2.49 7.94 -5.78
CA LEU A 537 1.82 9.18 -5.39
C LEU A 537 2.13 9.49 -3.92
N PRO A 538 2.34 10.78 -3.56
CA PRO A 538 2.44 11.18 -2.17
C PRO A 538 1.24 10.70 -1.34
N SER A 539 1.51 10.08 -0.18
CA SER A 539 0.50 9.48 0.71
C SER A 539 0.43 10.21 2.06
N PRO A 540 -0.78 10.47 2.60
CA PRO A 540 -2.08 10.31 1.97
C PRO A 540 -2.36 11.41 0.93
N ARG A 541 -3.24 11.13 -0.02
CA ARG A 541 -3.70 12.15 -0.97
C ARG A 541 -4.65 13.15 -0.32
N PRO A 542 -4.79 14.37 -0.87
CA PRO A 542 -5.78 15.35 -0.38
C PRO A 542 -7.21 14.85 -0.56
N PRO A 543 -8.19 15.30 0.27
CA PRO A 543 -9.56 14.79 0.28
C PRO A 543 -10.30 14.78 -1.07
N GLY A 544 -9.99 15.71 -1.98
CA GLY A 544 -10.59 15.76 -3.32
C GLY A 544 -10.00 14.77 -4.34
N HIS A 545 -8.92 14.08 -4.02
CA HIS A 545 -8.30 13.12 -4.93
C HIS A 545 -9.10 11.82 -5.00
N PHE A 546 -9.09 11.15 -6.17
CA PHE A 546 -9.77 9.87 -6.40
C PHE A 546 -9.52 8.86 -5.29
N LEU A 547 -8.27 8.61 -4.92
CA LEU A 547 -7.92 7.64 -3.87
C LEU A 547 -8.64 7.93 -2.54
N ARG A 548 -8.68 9.20 -2.10
CA ARG A 548 -9.36 9.59 -0.85
C ARG A 548 -10.87 9.41 -0.94
N GLN A 549 -11.46 9.70 -2.07
CA GLN A 549 -12.90 9.53 -2.29
C GLN A 549 -13.29 8.05 -2.37
N PHE A 550 -12.37 7.19 -2.82
CA PHE A 550 -12.58 5.74 -2.89
C PHE A 550 -12.20 4.98 -1.61
N GLY A 551 -11.85 5.68 -0.54
CA GLY A 551 -11.68 5.10 0.79
C GLY A 551 -10.25 4.99 1.30
N GLN A 552 -9.23 5.56 0.59
CA GLN A 552 -7.89 5.67 1.16
C GLN A 552 -7.95 6.47 2.46
N SER A 553 -7.38 5.96 3.54
CA SER A 553 -7.33 6.62 4.84
C SER A 553 -6.44 7.87 4.83
N ASP A 554 -6.56 8.70 5.88
CA ASP A 554 -5.64 9.81 6.13
C ASP A 554 -4.34 9.38 6.80
N ARG A 555 -4.20 8.08 7.06
CA ARG A 555 -3.04 7.49 7.73
C ARG A 555 -2.84 7.98 9.17
N GLU A 556 -3.91 8.44 9.83
CA GLU A 556 -3.82 8.81 11.25
C GLU A 556 -4.03 7.62 12.18
N ALA A 557 -4.93 6.73 11.85
CA ALA A 557 -5.19 5.51 12.60
C ALA A 557 -4.84 4.25 11.80
N ILE A 558 -4.76 3.11 12.48
CA ILE A 558 -4.39 1.81 11.91
C ILE A 558 -5.59 1.20 11.18
N GLU A 559 -5.40 0.75 9.93
CA GLU A 559 -6.39 0.00 9.15
C GLU A 559 -7.77 0.67 9.06
N VAL A 560 -7.79 1.97 8.74
CA VAL A 560 -9.04 2.75 8.61
C VAL A 560 -9.40 3.06 7.16
N SER A 561 -8.72 2.46 6.18
CA SER A 561 -9.15 2.51 4.79
C SER A 561 -10.47 1.76 4.63
N SER A 562 -11.44 2.38 3.94
CA SER A 562 -12.75 1.79 3.70
C SER A 562 -12.88 1.29 2.27
N VAL A 563 -13.55 0.15 2.12
CA VAL A 563 -14.01 -0.37 0.83
C VAL A 563 -15.52 -0.18 0.62
N ASP A 564 -16.21 0.54 1.51
CA ASP A 564 -17.65 0.78 1.41
C ASP A 564 -18.00 1.67 0.21
N GLY A 565 -19.16 1.41 -0.37
CA GLY A 565 -19.70 2.20 -1.45
C GLY A 565 -20.26 3.54 -0.98
N SER A 566 -20.02 4.62 -1.74
CA SER A 566 -20.56 5.94 -1.44
C SER A 566 -21.04 6.67 -2.69
N VAL A 567 -21.97 7.62 -2.52
CA VAL A 567 -22.46 8.45 -3.63
C VAL A 567 -21.35 9.22 -4.34
N PRO A 568 -20.37 9.85 -3.65
CA PRO A 568 -19.25 10.49 -4.30
C PRO A 568 -18.44 9.56 -5.21
N GLN A 569 -18.27 8.29 -4.84
CA GLN A 569 -17.59 7.30 -5.69
C GLN A 569 -18.35 7.06 -6.99
N VAL A 570 -19.68 6.89 -6.92
CA VAL A 570 -20.53 6.70 -8.09
C VAL A 570 -20.42 7.92 -9.02
N LEU A 571 -20.47 9.13 -8.47
CA LEU A 571 -20.32 10.38 -9.26
C LEU A 571 -18.94 10.48 -9.92
N GLN A 572 -17.88 10.06 -9.23
CA GLN A 572 -16.53 10.00 -9.80
C GLN A 572 -16.41 8.98 -10.92
N MET A 573 -17.05 7.83 -10.78
CA MET A 573 -17.07 6.80 -11.84
C MET A 573 -17.84 7.27 -13.08
N PHE A 574 -18.89 8.05 -12.89
CA PHE A 574 -19.72 8.54 -14.00
C PHE A 574 -19.12 9.77 -14.71
N ASN A 575 -18.57 10.72 -13.95
CA ASN A 575 -18.19 12.03 -14.46
C ASN A 575 -16.74 12.43 -14.16
N GLY A 576 -15.99 11.52 -13.50
CA GLY A 576 -14.62 11.81 -13.09
C GLY A 576 -13.63 11.86 -14.26
N PRO A 577 -12.55 12.63 -14.13
CA PRO A 577 -11.56 12.78 -15.20
C PRO A 577 -10.88 11.45 -15.59
N ILE A 578 -10.83 10.48 -14.66
CA ILE A 578 -10.15 9.18 -14.90
C ILE A 578 -10.95 8.30 -15.88
N THR A 579 -12.28 8.30 -15.81
CA THR A 579 -13.12 7.58 -16.76
C THR A 579 -13.11 8.23 -18.14
N HIS A 580 -13.14 9.57 -18.20
CA HIS A 580 -12.99 10.29 -19.47
C HIS A 580 -11.66 10.01 -20.15
N MET A 581 -10.58 9.87 -19.37
CA MET A 581 -9.26 9.59 -19.90
C MET A 581 -9.19 8.28 -20.71
N LEU A 582 -9.98 7.25 -20.34
CA LEU A 582 -10.03 5.98 -21.08
C LEU A 582 -10.52 6.16 -22.52
N LEU A 583 -11.29 7.21 -22.78
CA LEU A 583 -11.88 7.51 -24.09
C LEU A 583 -10.98 8.42 -24.95
N GLU A 584 -9.87 8.88 -24.41
CA GLU A 584 -8.95 9.78 -25.12
C GLU A 584 -8.01 8.99 -26.05
N PRO A 585 -7.65 9.55 -27.22
CA PRO A 585 -6.76 8.88 -28.19
C PRO A 585 -5.38 8.49 -27.66
N LYS A 586 -4.98 9.01 -26.51
CA LYS A 586 -3.69 8.68 -25.85
C LYS A 586 -3.78 7.52 -24.88
N SER A 587 -4.98 7.02 -24.56
CA SER A 587 -5.12 5.89 -23.64
C SER A 587 -4.71 4.58 -24.30
N VAL A 588 -4.20 3.66 -23.48
CA VAL A 588 -3.81 2.32 -23.93
C VAL A 588 -5.00 1.55 -24.47
N ILE A 589 -6.14 1.59 -23.77
CA ILE A 589 -7.34 0.87 -24.20
C ILE A 589 -7.90 1.41 -25.51
N TYR A 590 -7.95 2.72 -25.69
CA TYR A 590 -8.38 3.33 -26.95
C TYR A 590 -7.52 2.86 -28.13
N ASN A 591 -6.20 2.92 -27.98
CA ASN A 591 -5.28 2.51 -29.03
C ASN A 591 -5.34 1.01 -29.32
N ASN A 592 -5.56 0.18 -28.32
CA ASN A 592 -5.79 -1.26 -28.51
C ASN A 592 -7.07 -1.54 -29.32
N VAL A 593 -8.15 -0.77 -29.08
CA VAL A 593 -9.43 -0.90 -29.79
C VAL A 593 -9.31 -0.48 -31.24
N ILE A 594 -8.73 0.69 -31.54
CA ILE A 594 -8.61 1.18 -32.90
C ILE A 594 -7.62 0.39 -33.76
N ALA A 595 -6.68 -0.33 -33.14
CA ALA A 595 -5.74 -1.20 -33.84
C ALA A 595 -6.43 -2.43 -34.46
N GLU A 596 -7.61 -2.80 -33.98
CA GLU A 596 -8.38 -3.95 -34.48
C GLU A 596 -9.21 -3.56 -35.71
N LYS A 597 -9.32 -4.51 -36.65
CA LYS A 597 -9.95 -4.24 -37.95
C LYS A 597 -11.46 -4.45 -37.98
N SER A 598 -12.00 -5.33 -37.14
CA SER A 598 -13.43 -5.67 -37.12
C SER A 598 -14.09 -5.20 -35.83
N ASN A 599 -15.40 -4.91 -35.90
CA ASN A 599 -16.19 -4.57 -34.71
C ASN A 599 -16.15 -5.69 -33.66
N GLU A 600 -16.13 -6.94 -34.11
CA GLU A 600 -16.06 -8.10 -33.24
C GLU A 600 -14.75 -8.13 -32.46
N SER A 601 -13.60 -7.98 -33.13
CA SER A 601 -12.32 -7.98 -32.47
C SER A 601 -12.14 -6.75 -31.56
N ARG A 602 -12.71 -5.59 -31.90
CA ARG A 602 -12.71 -4.40 -31.05
C ARG A 602 -13.49 -4.63 -29.74
N ILE A 603 -14.67 -5.24 -29.83
CA ILE A 603 -15.48 -5.61 -28.64
C ILE A 603 -14.69 -6.61 -27.80
N ASP A 604 -14.11 -7.65 -28.39
CA ASP A 604 -13.29 -8.63 -27.67
C ASP A 604 -12.13 -7.96 -26.91
N VAL A 605 -11.45 -7.01 -27.54
CA VAL A 605 -10.36 -6.24 -26.92
C VAL A 605 -10.83 -5.44 -25.71
N ILE A 606 -12.01 -4.82 -25.78
CA ILE A 606 -12.60 -4.06 -24.66
C ILE A 606 -12.82 -4.98 -23.46
N PHE A 607 -13.50 -6.12 -23.66
CA PHE A 607 -13.77 -7.08 -22.59
C PHE A 607 -12.50 -7.71 -22.03
N GLN A 608 -11.55 -8.11 -22.89
CA GLN A 608 -10.27 -8.66 -22.46
C GLN A 608 -9.43 -7.65 -21.67
N SER A 609 -9.44 -6.38 -22.07
CA SER A 609 -8.69 -5.33 -21.37
C SER A 609 -9.27 -5.01 -20.01
N ILE A 610 -10.59 -4.95 -19.87
CA ILE A 610 -11.28 -4.49 -18.65
C ILE A 610 -11.57 -5.66 -17.70
N LEU A 611 -12.11 -6.77 -18.23
CA LEU A 611 -12.59 -7.92 -17.46
C LEU A 611 -11.69 -9.15 -17.56
N SER A 612 -10.62 -9.08 -18.36
CA SER A 612 -9.64 -10.17 -18.61
C SER A 612 -10.26 -11.43 -19.28
N ARG A 613 -11.45 -11.33 -19.83
CA ARG A 613 -12.18 -12.41 -20.51
C ARG A 613 -12.83 -11.93 -21.81
N ARG A 614 -13.27 -12.86 -22.62
CA ARG A 614 -14.13 -12.55 -23.77
C ARG A 614 -15.58 -12.27 -23.32
N PRO A 615 -16.37 -11.50 -24.11
CA PRO A 615 -17.79 -11.31 -23.84
C PRO A 615 -18.58 -12.63 -24.01
N SER A 616 -19.65 -12.80 -23.23
CA SER A 616 -20.64 -13.82 -23.47
C SER A 616 -21.40 -13.52 -24.79
N LYS A 617 -22.23 -14.45 -25.24
CA LYS A 617 -23.03 -14.24 -26.43
C LYS A 617 -23.99 -13.05 -26.28
N GLU A 618 -24.61 -12.92 -25.13
CA GLU A 618 -25.56 -11.86 -24.79
C GLU A 618 -24.85 -10.50 -24.68
N GLU A 619 -23.70 -10.46 -23.98
CA GLU A 619 -22.87 -9.24 -23.85
C GLU A 619 -22.37 -8.77 -25.21
N ARG A 620 -21.95 -9.70 -26.07
CA ARG A 620 -21.51 -9.39 -27.43
C ARG A 620 -22.63 -8.77 -28.26
N LEU A 621 -23.85 -9.34 -28.20
CA LEU A 621 -25.01 -8.79 -28.89
C LEU A 621 -25.36 -7.38 -28.40
N ALA A 622 -25.35 -7.17 -27.10
CA ALA A 622 -25.59 -5.85 -26.50
C ALA A 622 -24.54 -4.82 -26.94
N ALA A 623 -23.26 -5.18 -26.90
CA ALA A 623 -22.18 -4.31 -27.36
C ALA A 623 -22.26 -4.00 -28.86
N PHE A 624 -22.62 -4.97 -29.69
CA PHE A 624 -22.86 -4.73 -31.11
C PHE A 624 -24.03 -3.78 -31.39
N ALA A 625 -25.13 -3.94 -30.63
CA ALA A 625 -26.28 -3.04 -30.77
C ALA A 625 -25.89 -1.59 -30.43
N GLU A 626 -25.10 -1.40 -29.38
CA GLU A 626 -24.58 -0.10 -28.96
C GLU A 626 -23.66 0.54 -30.03
N VAL A 627 -22.70 -0.23 -30.54
CA VAL A 627 -21.80 0.23 -31.60
C VAL A 627 -22.55 0.52 -32.92
N LYS A 628 -23.56 -0.29 -33.24
CA LYS A 628 -24.42 -0.06 -34.43
C LYS A 628 -25.26 1.22 -34.32
N ALA A 629 -25.73 1.53 -33.12
CA ALA A 629 -26.54 2.72 -32.86
C ALA A 629 -25.73 4.02 -32.85
N HIS A 630 -24.50 3.97 -32.34
CA HIS A 630 -23.71 5.17 -32.05
C HIS A 630 -22.39 5.27 -32.83
N GLY A 631 -22.01 4.26 -33.64
CA GLY A 631 -20.72 4.23 -34.35
C GLY A 631 -19.53 4.15 -33.37
N ASP A 632 -18.45 4.87 -33.67
CA ASP A 632 -17.24 4.87 -32.84
C ASP A 632 -17.47 5.29 -31.37
N PRO A 633 -18.32 6.31 -31.04
CA PRO A 633 -18.71 6.57 -29.65
C PRO A 633 -19.30 5.38 -28.92
N GLY A 634 -19.93 4.44 -29.61
CA GLY A 634 -20.48 3.21 -29.00
C GLY A 634 -19.44 2.35 -28.30
N TYR A 635 -18.20 2.31 -28.77
CA TYR A 635 -17.10 1.64 -28.06
C TYR A 635 -16.80 2.32 -26.71
N GLY A 636 -16.84 3.64 -26.68
CA GLY A 636 -16.70 4.41 -25.45
C GLY A 636 -17.79 4.10 -24.43
N ASN A 637 -19.04 3.96 -24.90
CA ASN A 637 -20.18 3.61 -24.05
C ASN A 637 -20.00 2.19 -23.47
N VAL A 638 -19.51 1.22 -24.26
CA VAL A 638 -19.18 -0.13 -23.77
C VAL A 638 -18.05 -0.08 -22.72
N ILE A 639 -16.97 0.65 -22.97
CA ILE A 639 -15.88 0.83 -22.00
C ILE A 639 -16.42 1.42 -20.70
N TRP A 640 -17.20 2.50 -20.79
CA TRP A 640 -17.82 3.15 -19.64
C TRP A 640 -18.72 2.21 -18.86
N ALA A 641 -19.57 1.44 -19.55
CA ALA A 641 -20.46 0.47 -18.91
C ALA A 641 -19.66 -0.60 -18.14
N LEU A 642 -18.62 -1.17 -18.75
CA LEU A 642 -17.84 -2.26 -18.15
C LEU A 642 -17.06 -1.83 -16.91
N VAL A 643 -16.43 -0.64 -16.90
CA VAL A 643 -15.69 -0.17 -15.73
C VAL A 643 -16.61 0.18 -14.54
N ASN A 644 -17.92 0.32 -14.79
CA ASN A 644 -18.93 0.53 -13.76
C ASN A 644 -19.60 -0.77 -13.27
N THR A 645 -19.18 -1.94 -13.79
CA THR A 645 -19.76 -3.22 -13.35
C THR A 645 -19.19 -3.67 -12.00
N ARG A 646 -19.96 -4.50 -11.28
CA ARG A 646 -19.45 -5.21 -10.10
C ARG A 646 -18.27 -6.10 -10.45
N GLU A 647 -18.27 -6.71 -11.65
CA GLU A 647 -17.19 -7.57 -12.11
C GLU A 647 -15.86 -6.81 -12.21
N PHE A 648 -15.87 -5.54 -12.63
CA PHE A 648 -14.67 -4.71 -12.65
C PHE A 648 -14.23 -4.30 -11.23
N LEU A 649 -15.18 -3.92 -10.36
CA LEU A 649 -14.88 -3.34 -9.05
C LEU A 649 -14.57 -4.37 -7.96
N PHE A 650 -14.78 -5.67 -8.23
CA PHE A 650 -14.60 -6.73 -7.23
C PHE A 650 -13.56 -7.76 -7.69
N ILE A 651 -12.91 -8.37 -6.70
CA ILE A 651 -12.01 -9.52 -6.86
C ILE A 651 -12.84 -10.78 -6.70
N GLN A 652 -13.06 -11.45 -7.81
CA GLN A 652 -13.88 -12.68 -7.89
C GLN A 652 -13.07 -13.95 -7.63
#